data_ce31de67ca23507d2600950b52f6d06f
#
_entry.id   ce31de67ca23507d2600950b52f6d06f
#
_cell.length_a   1.000
_cell.length_b   1.000
_cell.length_c   1.000
_cell.angle_alpha   90.00
_cell.angle_beta   90.00
_cell.angle_gamma   90.00
#
_symmetry.space_group_name_H-M   'P 1'
#
loop_
_entity.id
_entity.type
_entity.pdbx_description
1 polymer ?
#
loop_
_entity_poly.entity_id
_entity_poly.type
_entity_poly.pdbx_seq_one_letter_code
_entity_poly.pdbx_strand_id
1 'polypeptide(L)'
;MEKELQQFADVIEQLKPSVGRPEFNQVLIQLTHELPSEKRFLIKMELKRLAKPCLRAIDLRGQVDGDCRLFEFRDRKHYLDDVAIDVFKRQVKVYGNYTFGVYEAVMKTENNFRVMRDRAEAARSEEKSPPESNQENLPNHIIPVVNLLAYHHRNHERMNFAVALDIEDEHHNFFKGTSVDISIEGLRLKLPNEYAFNAGQPLQIHFRGFEDEFAMDNRSGIHYHVITTKFERGNFYLILKRNTDFPAPSFDKFLNNFIHGNKRRYKVNLNNTVEAIINKTAEQYISPCSPSLPIFIDEQDNHLLPRYAMLNSTNKEILDYWKDENDDVKLGYMLKPSRLAWLQKQSTTRAEMYIYCFTHVKDGAVYFYSASNLELEQNDKLKALYIGFGSRKVSWRVFKLTLSSMTPDEAYAPLSIPDSAANAAKKQNSPPSARLMARLKNLKYIVHITDVTSLSGQRQYASRRFDRKNLGHLRVFGHPRNKAPIAIKPYRYRFSEQRMETRYILRTPIELTGFDDSFHSTGISEDISISGLRLEISPEFAGDTGSVVKIQFPRLTSKSATISMNYEVIHHNADRNILHLKAVEGEAGAAARQFFNTLIKQNKQSLKTYPEEEETPGIGHALRCINARHTPNFAFLLAKTGVRYEPDTAVYQNKGTVPCHLLSHAASQNRVNIEFLYRDRQQESPLITSSIKTLKIDHQLVREELLVAYEPTAKEIGQAIIPKLDKQFANDESKKTFISEAISKGHFVAFQVLITLTGKPDLAMLQAELNYVSTYALHRAKELEEKIWSIGASVHLIDMTQEVLMRFGYDQATIARNSQVVKANEATNRIQKMLN
;
A
#
# COMPACT_ATOMS: atom_id res chain seq x y z
N MET A 1 -14.95 -16.08 2.94
CA MET A 1 -15.74 -15.98 1.72
C MET A 1 -16.09 -17.36 1.15
N GLU A 2 -15.15 -18.30 0.98
CA GLU A 2 -15.51 -19.65 0.48
C GLU A 2 -16.47 -20.39 1.42
N LYS A 3 -16.29 -20.34 2.73
CA LYS A 3 -17.25 -20.89 3.72
C LYS A 3 -18.57 -20.12 3.77
N GLU A 4 -18.57 -18.82 3.49
CA GLU A 4 -19.81 -18.02 3.41
C GLU A 4 -20.57 -18.26 2.12
N LEU A 5 -19.87 -18.49 0.98
CA LEU A 5 -20.48 -18.82 -0.30
C LEU A 5 -20.93 -20.27 -0.36
N GLN A 6 -20.37 -21.16 0.43
CA GLN A 6 -20.77 -22.56 0.53
C GLN A 6 -22.24 -22.72 0.98
N GLN A 7 -22.69 -21.84 1.87
CA GLN A 7 -24.11 -21.80 2.28
C GLN A 7 -25.07 -21.32 1.18
N PHE A 8 -24.56 -20.75 0.08
CA PHE A 8 -25.31 -20.30 -1.09
C PHE A 8 -25.01 -21.11 -2.34
N ALA A 9 -24.39 -22.30 -2.19
CA ALA A 9 -24.00 -23.14 -3.32
C ALA A 9 -25.19 -23.48 -4.25
N ASP A 10 -26.34 -23.80 -3.69
CA ASP A 10 -27.55 -24.13 -4.44
C ASP A 10 -28.06 -22.92 -5.24
N VAL A 11 -28.03 -21.74 -4.67
CA VAL A 11 -28.43 -20.49 -5.35
C VAL A 11 -27.46 -20.16 -6.48
N ILE A 12 -26.15 -20.36 -6.24
CA ILE A 12 -25.11 -20.16 -7.25
C ILE A 12 -25.29 -21.13 -8.40
N GLU A 13 -25.55 -22.43 -8.13
CA GLU A 13 -25.82 -23.45 -9.17
C GLU A 13 -27.02 -23.07 -10.03
N GLN A 14 -28.12 -22.64 -9.43
CA GLN A 14 -29.33 -22.21 -10.15
C GLN A 14 -29.09 -20.97 -11.03
N LEU A 15 -28.22 -20.08 -10.63
CA LEU A 15 -27.92 -18.84 -11.35
C LEU A 15 -26.88 -19.00 -12.48
N LYS A 16 -26.06 -20.05 -12.46
CA LYS A 16 -25.01 -20.27 -13.47
C LYS A 16 -25.47 -20.17 -14.91
N PRO A 17 -26.64 -20.80 -15.32
CA PRO A 17 -27.11 -20.74 -16.69
C PRO A 17 -27.59 -19.38 -17.16
N SER A 18 -27.89 -18.48 -16.24
CA SER A 18 -28.39 -17.13 -16.54
C SER A 18 -27.25 -16.10 -16.68
N VAL A 19 -26.02 -16.44 -16.27
CA VAL A 19 -24.89 -15.53 -16.32
C VAL A 19 -24.54 -15.14 -17.76
N GLY A 20 -24.47 -13.86 -18.04
CA GLY A 20 -24.24 -13.32 -19.39
C GLY A 20 -25.52 -13.08 -20.21
N ARG A 21 -26.71 -13.41 -19.69
CA ARG A 21 -27.98 -13.05 -20.31
C ARG A 21 -28.52 -11.72 -19.80
N PRO A 22 -29.31 -10.99 -20.57
CA PRO A 22 -29.88 -9.71 -20.16
C PRO A 22 -30.71 -9.81 -18.86
N GLU A 23 -31.42 -10.94 -18.66
CA GLU A 23 -32.25 -11.14 -17.48
C GLU A 23 -31.50 -11.52 -16.20
N PHE A 24 -30.19 -11.69 -16.26
CA PHE A 24 -29.38 -12.17 -15.12
C PHE A 24 -29.62 -11.37 -13.82
N ASN A 25 -29.68 -10.05 -13.89
CA ASN A 25 -29.87 -9.21 -12.71
C ASN A 25 -31.27 -9.40 -12.10
N GLN A 26 -32.30 -9.61 -12.94
CA GLN A 26 -33.66 -9.84 -12.47
C GLN A 26 -33.79 -11.20 -11.77
N VAL A 27 -33.24 -12.26 -12.38
CA VAL A 27 -33.23 -13.62 -11.81
C VAL A 27 -32.40 -13.64 -10.48
N LEU A 28 -31.28 -12.93 -10.45
CA LEU A 28 -30.48 -12.79 -9.25
C LEU A 28 -31.29 -12.14 -8.11
N ILE A 29 -31.98 -11.04 -8.37
CA ILE A 29 -32.80 -10.35 -7.37
C ILE A 29 -33.93 -11.26 -6.89
N GLN A 30 -34.60 -11.95 -7.81
CA GLN A 30 -35.70 -12.84 -7.51
C GLN A 30 -35.29 -14.01 -6.61
N LEU A 31 -34.15 -14.66 -6.88
CA LEU A 31 -33.66 -15.81 -6.10
C LEU A 31 -32.96 -15.41 -4.81
N THR A 32 -32.61 -14.14 -4.67
CA THR A 32 -31.85 -13.63 -3.49
C THR A 32 -32.60 -12.50 -2.78
N HIS A 33 -33.92 -12.38 -2.95
CA HIS A 33 -34.71 -11.28 -2.39
C HIS A 33 -34.63 -11.21 -0.85
N GLU A 34 -34.50 -12.35 -0.18
CA GLU A 34 -34.37 -12.46 1.28
C GLU A 34 -32.95 -12.16 1.79
N LEU A 35 -31.94 -12.08 0.89
CA LEU A 35 -30.56 -11.90 1.27
C LEU A 35 -30.19 -10.41 1.34
N PRO A 36 -29.33 -10.01 2.30
CA PRO A 36 -28.75 -8.68 2.37
C PRO A 36 -28.01 -8.33 1.05
N SER A 37 -28.03 -7.05 0.69
CA SER A 37 -27.42 -6.55 -0.55
C SER A 37 -25.93 -6.93 -0.70
N GLU A 38 -25.21 -6.98 0.43
CA GLU A 38 -23.79 -7.37 0.49
C GLU A 38 -23.60 -8.85 0.05
N LYS A 39 -24.45 -9.75 0.54
CA LYS A 39 -24.39 -11.17 0.18
C LYS A 39 -24.81 -11.41 -1.28
N ARG A 40 -25.82 -10.69 -1.74
CA ARG A 40 -26.23 -10.70 -3.15
C ARG A 40 -25.10 -10.23 -4.08
N PHE A 41 -24.39 -9.19 -3.66
CA PHE A 41 -23.20 -8.69 -4.38
C PHE A 41 -22.10 -9.74 -4.47
N LEU A 42 -21.80 -10.46 -3.37
CA LEU A 42 -20.79 -11.53 -3.34
C LEU A 42 -21.18 -12.68 -4.31
N ILE A 43 -22.43 -13.11 -4.30
CA ILE A 43 -22.95 -14.13 -5.24
C ILE A 43 -22.79 -13.65 -6.69
N LYS A 44 -23.15 -12.41 -6.98
CA LYS A 44 -23.01 -11.81 -8.32
C LYS A 44 -21.55 -11.79 -8.79
N MET A 45 -20.62 -11.39 -7.90
CA MET A 45 -19.20 -11.33 -8.23
C MET A 45 -18.63 -12.72 -8.49
N GLU A 46 -18.99 -13.73 -7.69
CA GLU A 46 -18.56 -15.10 -7.87
C GLU A 46 -19.07 -15.67 -9.21
N LEU A 47 -20.33 -15.46 -9.54
CA LEU A 47 -20.88 -15.90 -10.83
C LEU A 47 -20.19 -15.24 -12.01
N LYS A 48 -19.92 -13.92 -11.94
CA LYS A 48 -19.16 -13.24 -12.99
C LYS A 48 -17.73 -13.78 -13.12
N ARG A 49 -17.10 -14.16 -12.02
CA ARG A 49 -15.77 -14.78 -11.99
C ARG A 49 -15.78 -16.14 -12.69
N LEU A 50 -16.72 -17.00 -12.33
CA LEU A 50 -16.90 -18.34 -12.91
C LEU A 50 -17.20 -18.30 -14.42
N ALA A 51 -17.89 -17.27 -14.88
CA ALA A 51 -18.23 -17.08 -16.28
C ALA A 51 -17.12 -16.48 -17.15
N LYS A 52 -16.02 -15.98 -16.58
CA LYS A 52 -14.89 -15.48 -17.36
C LYS A 52 -14.27 -16.57 -18.23
N PRO A 53 -13.92 -16.29 -19.51
CA PRO A 53 -13.23 -17.24 -20.37
C PRO A 53 -11.93 -17.75 -19.74
N CYS A 54 -11.72 -19.06 -19.77
CA CYS A 54 -10.50 -19.69 -19.31
C CYS A 54 -9.58 -20.05 -20.48
N LEU A 55 -8.33 -19.61 -20.40
CA LEU A 55 -7.33 -19.85 -21.45
C LEU A 55 -6.40 -21.04 -21.14
N ARG A 56 -6.61 -21.77 -20.04
CA ARG A 56 -5.71 -22.84 -19.57
C ARG A 56 -5.96 -24.16 -20.26
N ALA A 57 -4.89 -24.87 -20.62
CA ALA A 57 -5.00 -26.29 -20.91
C ALA A 57 -5.06 -27.08 -19.59
N ILE A 58 -5.85 -28.12 -19.54
CA ILE A 58 -5.95 -29.03 -18.39
C ILE A 58 -5.13 -30.27 -18.72
N ASP A 59 -4.24 -30.68 -17.81
CA ASP A 59 -3.49 -31.93 -17.88
C ASP A 59 -3.66 -32.66 -16.56
N LEU A 60 -4.49 -33.70 -16.57
CA LEU A 60 -4.77 -34.54 -15.40
C LEU A 60 -3.94 -35.82 -15.33
N ARG A 61 -2.99 -36.01 -16.25
CA ARG A 61 -2.14 -37.22 -16.23
C ARG A 61 -1.38 -37.33 -14.91
N GLY A 62 -1.51 -38.44 -14.23
CA GLY A 62 -0.91 -38.67 -12.91
C GLY A 62 -1.54 -37.85 -11.77
N GLN A 63 -2.69 -37.20 -12.00
CA GLN A 63 -3.43 -36.43 -10.98
C GLN A 63 -4.82 -37.03 -10.66
N VAL A 64 -5.28 -37.97 -11.45
CA VAL A 64 -6.58 -38.65 -11.28
C VAL A 64 -6.42 -40.16 -11.37
N ASP A 65 -7.36 -40.87 -10.72
CA ASP A 65 -7.49 -42.33 -10.83
C ASP A 65 -8.30 -42.64 -12.08
N GLY A 66 -7.59 -42.71 -13.23
CA GLY A 66 -8.19 -42.94 -14.52
C GLY A 66 -7.21 -42.70 -15.69
N ASP A 67 -7.44 -43.33 -16.82
CA ASP A 67 -6.61 -43.16 -18.01
C ASP A 67 -6.94 -41.85 -18.74
N CYS A 68 -5.99 -40.93 -18.73
CA CYS A 68 -6.14 -39.65 -19.41
C CYS A 68 -5.81 -39.74 -20.90
N ARG A 69 -6.74 -39.27 -21.74
CA ARG A 69 -6.57 -39.17 -23.20
C ARG A 69 -6.58 -37.71 -23.67
N LEU A 70 -6.10 -37.51 -24.90
CA LEU A 70 -6.15 -36.21 -25.54
C LEU A 70 -7.59 -35.83 -25.84
N PHE A 71 -8.04 -34.71 -25.32
CA PHE A 71 -9.35 -34.11 -25.55
C PHE A 71 -9.15 -32.71 -26.13
N GLU A 72 -9.67 -32.51 -27.36
CA GLU A 72 -9.59 -31.22 -28.03
C GLU A 72 -10.91 -30.45 -27.91
N PHE A 73 -10.85 -29.20 -27.47
CA PHE A 73 -11.98 -28.30 -27.45
C PHE A 73 -11.61 -26.97 -28.11
N ARG A 74 -12.19 -26.69 -29.30
CA ARG A 74 -11.76 -25.60 -30.18
C ARG A 74 -10.28 -25.77 -30.49
N ASP A 75 -9.48 -24.72 -30.38
CA ASP A 75 -8.03 -24.75 -30.66
C ASP A 75 -7.18 -25.20 -29.47
N ARG A 76 -7.73 -25.93 -28.50
CA ARG A 76 -7.04 -26.29 -27.26
C ARG A 76 -7.03 -27.77 -27.00
N LYS A 77 -5.85 -28.22 -26.59
CA LYS A 77 -5.58 -29.63 -26.25
C LYS A 77 -5.56 -29.78 -24.74
N HIS A 78 -6.36 -30.69 -24.22
CA HIS A 78 -6.44 -31.07 -22.82
C HIS A 78 -6.11 -32.56 -22.70
N TYR A 79 -5.60 -33.00 -21.55
CA TYR A 79 -5.46 -34.41 -21.21
C TYR A 79 -6.38 -34.73 -20.05
N LEU A 80 -7.49 -35.43 -20.36
CA LEU A 80 -8.59 -35.68 -19.43
C LEU A 80 -8.95 -37.16 -19.44
N ASP A 81 -9.37 -37.67 -18.30
CA ASP A 81 -10.04 -38.98 -18.20
C ASP A 81 -11.53 -38.89 -18.52
N ASP A 82 -12.23 -39.98 -18.58
CA ASP A 82 -13.64 -40.01 -18.98
C ASP A 82 -14.56 -39.21 -18.04
N VAL A 83 -14.29 -39.26 -16.72
CA VAL A 83 -15.03 -38.49 -15.70
C VAL A 83 -14.86 -36.98 -15.92
N ALA A 84 -13.63 -36.55 -16.13
CA ALA A 84 -13.33 -35.16 -16.39
C ALA A 84 -13.89 -34.63 -17.71
N ILE A 85 -13.93 -35.48 -18.77
CA ILE A 85 -14.53 -35.15 -20.06
C ILE A 85 -16.04 -34.94 -19.91
N ASP A 86 -16.71 -35.78 -19.14
CA ASP A 86 -18.15 -35.65 -18.93
C ASP A 86 -18.51 -34.40 -18.12
N VAL A 87 -17.72 -34.10 -17.08
CA VAL A 87 -17.88 -32.87 -16.32
C VAL A 87 -17.59 -31.66 -17.21
N PHE A 88 -16.53 -31.69 -18.02
CA PHE A 88 -16.19 -30.62 -18.95
C PHE A 88 -17.35 -30.32 -19.91
N LYS A 89 -17.89 -31.35 -20.57
CA LYS A 89 -19.00 -31.23 -21.52
C LYS A 89 -20.28 -30.69 -20.86
N ARG A 90 -20.60 -31.16 -19.65
CA ARG A 90 -21.77 -30.67 -18.89
C ARG A 90 -21.61 -29.19 -18.54
N GLN A 91 -20.48 -28.80 -18.00
CA GLN A 91 -20.25 -27.44 -17.57
C GLN A 91 -20.12 -26.45 -18.74
N VAL A 92 -19.55 -26.88 -19.88
CA VAL A 92 -19.57 -26.07 -21.11
C VAL A 92 -20.97 -25.79 -21.59
N LYS A 93 -21.91 -26.75 -21.47
CA LYS A 93 -23.34 -26.52 -21.79
C LYS A 93 -23.98 -25.47 -20.89
N VAL A 94 -23.58 -25.42 -19.60
CA VAL A 94 -24.09 -24.45 -18.61
C VAL A 94 -23.58 -23.04 -18.90
N TYR A 95 -22.28 -22.88 -19.16
CA TYR A 95 -21.69 -21.57 -19.36
C TYR A 95 -21.64 -21.12 -20.83
N GLY A 96 -21.99 -21.97 -21.77
CA GLY A 96 -21.91 -21.68 -23.22
C GLY A 96 -20.48 -21.65 -23.79
N ASN A 97 -19.46 -21.69 -22.98
CA ASN A 97 -18.05 -21.63 -23.38
C ASN A 97 -17.15 -22.28 -22.33
N TYR A 98 -15.84 -22.43 -22.68
CA TYR A 98 -14.81 -22.81 -21.69
C TYR A 98 -14.44 -21.64 -20.78
N THR A 99 -14.87 -21.72 -19.53
CA THR A 99 -14.73 -20.66 -18.52
C THR A 99 -13.99 -21.17 -17.29
N PHE A 100 -13.67 -20.28 -16.35
CA PHE A 100 -13.09 -20.66 -15.06
C PHE A 100 -14.00 -21.63 -14.28
N GLY A 101 -15.31 -21.50 -14.39
CA GLY A 101 -16.25 -22.43 -13.77
C GLY A 101 -16.12 -23.85 -14.33
N VAL A 102 -15.91 -23.99 -15.63
CA VAL A 102 -15.64 -25.31 -16.26
C VAL A 102 -14.30 -25.85 -15.76
N TYR A 103 -13.26 -25.02 -15.75
CA TYR A 103 -11.92 -25.41 -15.29
C TYR A 103 -11.96 -25.91 -13.84
N GLU A 104 -12.57 -25.16 -12.93
CA GLU A 104 -12.66 -25.54 -11.52
C GLU A 104 -13.47 -26.81 -11.29
N ALA A 105 -14.56 -27.00 -12.02
CA ALA A 105 -15.38 -28.22 -11.91
C ALA A 105 -14.58 -29.45 -12.34
N VAL A 106 -13.79 -29.35 -13.41
CA VAL A 106 -12.95 -30.45 -13.89
C VAL A 106 -11.83 -30.77 -12.92
N MET A 107 -11.24 -29.75 -12.27
CA MET A 107 -10.17 -29.95 -11.26
C MET A 107 -10.69 -30.50 -9.93
N LYS A 108 -12.00 -30.49 -9.69
CA LYS A 108 -12.67 -30.98 -8.48
C LYS A 108 -13.39 -32.29 -8.66
N THR A 109 -13.10 -33.06 -9.72
CA THR A 109 -13.66 -34.41 -9.91
C THR A 109 -13.31 -35.33 -8.77
N GLU A 110 -14.22 -36.25 -8.44
CA GLU A 110 -14.10 -37.13 -7.25
C GLU A 110 -12.90 -38.07 -7.30
N ASN A 111 -12.48 -38.46 -8.49
CA ASN A 111 -11.33 -39.32 -8.77
C ASN A 111 -10.01 -38.54 -8.84
N ASN A 112 -9.99 -37.22 -8.54
CA ASN A 112 -8.76 -36.47 -8.43
C ASN A 112 -8.07 -36.79 -7.09
N PHE A 113 -6.81 -37.23 -7.14
CA PHE A 113 -6.04 -37.64 -5.97
C PHE A 113 -5.96 -36.55 -4.89
N ARG A 114 -5.97 -35.30 -5.26
CA ARG A 114 -6.03 -34.17 -4.33
C ARG A 114 -7.35 -34.16 -3.57
N VAL A 115 -8.46 -34.30 -4.27
CA VAL A 115 -9.81 -34.31 -3.66
C VAL A 115 -9.97 -35.53 -2.75
N MET A 116 -9.48 -36.70 -3.22
CA MET A 116 -9.49 -37.93 -2.41
C MET A 116 -8.66 -37.77 -1.13
N ARG A 117 -7.47 -37.16 -1.20
CA ARG A 117 -6.63 -36.91 -0.04
C ARG A 117 -7.28 -35.90 0.92
N ASP A 118 -7.80 -34.78 0.40
CA ASP A 118 -8.44 -33.74 1.23
C ASP A 118 -9.67 -34.32 1.96
N ARG A 119 -10.44 -35.21 1.33
CA ARG A 119 -11.53 -35.97 1.97
C ARG A 119 -11.03 -36.95 3.04
N ALA A 120 -9.94 -37.67 2.77
CA ALA A 120 -9.34 -38.58 3.74
C ALA A 120 -8.73 -37.85 4.95
N GLU A 121 -8.15 -36.66 4.76
CA GLU A 121 -7.66 -35.80 5.82
C GLU A 121 -8.83 -35.20 6.64
N ALA A 122 -9.91 -34.80 6.00
CA ALA A 122 -11.12 -34.35 6.68
C ALA A 122 -11.77 -35.45 7.54
N ALA A 123 -11.91 -36.67 6.99
CA ALA A 123 -12.42 -37.81 7.73
C ALA A 123 -11.52 -38.20 8.94
N ARG A 124 -10.20 -38.10 8.78
CA ARG A 124 -9.24 -38.35 9.88
C ARG A 124 -9.28 -37.26 10.95
N SER A 125 -9.64 -36.02 10.59
CA SER A 125 -9.81 -34.92 11.54
C SER A 125 -11.12 -35.05 12.31
N GLU A 126 -12.17 -35.57 11.70
CA GLU A 126 -13.45 -35.87 12.39
C GLU A 126 -13.32 -37.02 13.41
N GLU A 127 -12.48 -38.04 13.17
CA GLU A 127 -12.23 -39.16 14.08
C GLU A 127 -11.32 -38.79 15.27
N LYS A 128 -10.63 -37.63 15.23
CA LYS A 128 -9.62 -37.25 16.24
C LYS A 128 -10.02 -36.05 17.10
N SER A 129 -11.27 -35.66 17.13
CA SER A 129 -11.70 -34.57 18.00
C SER A 129 -12.16 -35.11 19.37
N PRO A 130 -11.35 -34.99 20.43
CA PRO A 130 -11.91 -34.94 21.78
C PRO A 130 -12.73 -33.66 21.92
N PRO A 131 -13.72 -33.56 22.81
CA PRO A 131 -14.53 -32.34 22.93
C PRO A 131 -13.63 -31.19 23.31
N GLU A 132 -13.44 -30.27 22.36
CA GLU A 132 -12.74 -29.03 22.61
C GLU A 132 -13.47 -28.26 23.69
N SER A 133 -12.81 -28.14 24.82
CA SER A 133 -13.08 -27.08 25.78
C SER A 133 -13.07 -25.75 25.01
N ASN A 134 -14.08 -24.89 25.25
CA ASN A 134 -14.19 -23.50 24.77
C ASN A 134 -12.90 -22.71 25.06
N GLN A 135 -11.88 -22.89 24.25
CA GLN A 135 -10.85 -21.88 24.07
C GLN A 135 -11.38 -20.96 22.98
N GLU A 136 -11.93 -19.83 23.38
CA GLU A 136 -12.09 -18.69 22.50
C GLU A 136 -10.75 -18.49 21.81
N ASN A 137 -10.72 -18.63 20.47
CA ASN A 137 -9.58 -18.29 19.64
C ASN A 137 -9.30 -16.80 19.85
N LEU A 138 -8.41 -16.47 20.78
CA LEU A 138 -7.91 -15.11 20.98
C LEU A 138 -7.26 -14.66 19.67
N PRO A 139 -7.58 -13.47 19.17
CA PRO A 139 -7.00 -12.97 17.95
C PRO A 139 -5.48 -12.95 18.05
N ASN A 140 -4.80 -13.39 16.98
CA ASN A 140 -3.35 -13.41 16.94
C ASN A 140 -2.83 -11.97 16.78
N HIS A 141 -2.31 -11.38 17.85
CA HIS A 141 -1.79 -10.01 17.87
C HIS A 141 -0.35 -9.85 17.34
N ILE A 142 0.28 -10.94 16.91
CA ILE A 142 1.61 -10.93 16.30
C ILE A 142 1.47 -10.93 14.77
N ILE A 143 1.59 -9.77 14.16
CA ILE A 143 1.33 -9.55 12.73
C ILE A 143 2.62 -9.32 11.93
N PRO A 144 2.63 -9.70 10.62
CA PRO A 144 3.75 -9.45 9.75
C PRO A 144 3.95 -7.96 9.45
N VAL A 145 5.20 -7.55 9.29
CA VAL A 145 5.57 -6.20 8.86
C VAL A 145 6.01 -6.22 7.41
N VAL A 146 5.49 -5.31 6.62
CA VAL A 146 5.94 -5.07 5.24
C VAL A 146 6.57 -3.68 5.12
N ASN A 147 7.62 -3.61 4.33
CA ASN A 147 8.20 -2.31 3.92
C ASN A 147 7.61 -1.97 2.55
N LEU A 148 6.98 -0.82 2.44
CA LEU A 148 6.30 -0.44 1.21
C LEU A 148 7.29 -0.33 0.04
N LEU A 149 6.90 -0.89 -1.10
CA LEU A 149 7.67 -0.94 -2.35
C LEU A 149 9.05 -1.61 -2.25
N ALA A 150 9.28 -2.47 -1.23
CA ALA A 150 10.53 -3.20 -1.02
C ALA A 150 10.60 -4.57 -1.72
N TYR A 151 9.64 -4.89 -2.58
CA TYR A 151 9.70 -6.09 -3.41
C TYR A 151 10.70 -5.93 -4.56
N HIS A 152 11.19 -7.06 -5.08
CA HIS A 152 12.20 -7.08 -6.11
C HIS A 152 11.60 -7.21 -7.51
N HIS A 153 12.14 -6.44 -8.46
CA HIS A 153 11.94 -6.69 -9.87
C HIS A 153 12.83 -7.86 -10.34
N ARG A 154 12.31 -8.67 -11.27
CA ARG A 154 13.02 -9.82 -11.84
C ARG A 154 12.91 -9.79 -13.37
N ASN A 155 14.03 -10.05 -14.04
CA ASN A 155 14.02 -10.15 -15.50
C ASN A 155 13.45 -11.50 -15.96
N HIS A 156 13.69 -12.55 -15.19
CA HIS A 156 13.35 -13.92 -15.58
C HIS A 156 12.46 -14.61 -14.55
N GLU A 157 11.58 -15.49 -15.05
CA GLU A 157 10.77 -16.37 -14.21
C GLU A 157 11.67 -17.35 -13.46
N ARG A 158 11.29 -17.68 -12.24
CA ARG A 158 11.90 -18.71 -11.42
C ARG A 158 10.97 -19.91 -11.33
N MET A 159 11.54 -21.09 -11.51
CA MET A 159 10.84 -22.34 -11.39
C MET A 159 11.30 -23.07 -10.13
N ASN A 160 10.36 -23.56 -9.32
CA ASN A 160 10.66 -24.44 -8.20
C ASN A 160 11.10 -25.80 -8.76
N PHE A 161 12.35 -26.14 -8.59
CA PHE A 161 12.92 -27.36 -9.09
C PHE A 161 14.03 -27.87 -8.19
N ALA A 162 13.88 -29.10 -7.73
CA ALA A 162 14.86 -29.75 -6.87
C ALA A 162 15.78 -30.66 -7.69
N VAL A 163 17.02 -30.28 -7.80
CA VAL A 163 18.08 -31.09 -8.44
C VAL A 163 19.31 -31.12 -7.57
N ALA A 164 19.95 -32.30 -7.50
CA ALA A 164 21.21 -32.50 -6.80
C ALA A 164 22.33 -31.73 -7.51
N LEU A 165 23.19 -31.09 -6.73
CA LEU A 165 24.32 -30.32 -7.26
C LEU A 165 25.51 -30.36 -6.30
N ASP A 166 26.69 -30.18 -6.87
CA ASP A 166 27.93 -29.96 -6.13
C ASP A 166 28.34 -28.50 -6.27
N ILE A 167 28.75 -27.88 -5.17
CA ILE A 167 29.18 -26.48 -5.07
C ILE A 167 30.69 -26.54 -4.84
N GLU A 168 31.46 -25.87 -5.70
CA GLU A 168 32.92 -25.75 -5.57
C GLU A 168 33.24 -24.28 -5.22
N ASP A 169 34.06 -24.10 -4.18
CA ASP A 169 34.56 -22.80 -3.77
C ASP A 169 35.94 -22.47 -4.45
N GLU A 170 36.48 -21.31 -4.18
CA GLU A 170 37.78 -20.83 -4.68
C GLU A 170 38.98 -21.70 -4.22
N HIS A 171 38.78 -22.49 -3.14
CA HIS A 171 39.79 -23.39 -2.60
C HIS A 171 39.60 -24.83 -3.04
N HIS A 172 38.73 -25.07 -4.03
CA HIS A 172 38.34 -26.40 -4.52
C HIS A 172 37.70 -27.30 -3.46
N ASN A 173 37.05 -26.70 -2.43
CA ASN A 173 36.22 -27.49 -1.51
C ASN A 173 34.86 -27.76 -2.16
N PHE A 174 34.37 -29.00 -2.01
CA PHE A 174 33.10 -29.42 -2.54
C PHE A 174 32.03 -29.57 -1.46
N PHE A 175 30.88 -28.95 -1.68
CA PHE A 175 29.72 -29.03 -0.82
C PHE A 175 28.53 -29.59 -1.62
N LYS A 176 27.81 -30.53 -1.02
CA LYS A 176 26.59 -31.07 -1.64
C LYS A 176 25.38 -30.19 -1.29
N GLY A 177 24.57 -29.93 -2.30
CA GLY A 177 23.36 -29.16 -2.13
C GLY A 177 22.22 -29.63 -3.02
N THR A 178 21.04 -29.05 -2.79
CA THR A 178 19.87 -29.30 -3.63
C THR A 178 19.27 -27.95 -4.04
N SER A 179 18.93 -27.79 -5.32
CA SER A 179 18.24 -26.56 -5.75
C SER A 179 16.84 -26.49 -5.14
N VAL A 180 16.38 -25.27 -4.88
CA VAL A 180 15.01 -24.98 -4.43
C VAL A 180 14.24 -24.28 -5.53
N ASP A 181 14.85 -23.26 -6.11
CA ASP A 181 14.36 -22.59 -7.30
C ASP A 181 15.53 -22.19 -8.21
N ILE A 182 15.24 -22.17 -9.51
CA ILE A 182 16.21 -21.83 -10.56
C ILE A 182 15.61 -20.85 -11.57
N SER A 183 16.43 -19.93 -12.03
CA SER A 183 16.17 -19.04 -13.18
C SER A 183 17.44 -18.88 -14.02
N ILE A 184 17.37 -18.22 -15.16
CA ILE A 184 18.53 -17.96 -16.01
C ILE A 184 19.63 -17.20 -15.24
N GLU A 185 19.28 -16.24 -14.40
CA GLU A 185 20.22 -15.38 -13.69
C GLU A 185 20.41 -15.76 -12.21
N GLY A 186 19.61 -16.64 -11.64
CA GLY A 186 19.66 -16.90 -10.21
C GLY A 186 19.33 -18.32 -9.80
N LEU A 187 19.89 -18.73 -8.67
CA LEU A 187 19.75 -20.05 -8.11
C LEU A 187 19.61 -19.94 -6.58
N ARG A 188 18.63 -20.63 -6.01
CA ARG A 188 18.49 -20.80 -4.56
C ARG A 188 18.75 -22.25 -4.22
N LEU A 189 19.65 -22.47 -3.29
CA LEU A 189 20.10 -23.80 -2.85
C LEU A 189 19.70 -24.03 -1.41
N LYS A 190 19.46 -25.28 -1.07
CA LYS A 190 19.36 -25.78 0.29
C LYS A 190 20.60 -26.63 0.57
N LEU A 191 21.26 -26.37 1.67
CA LEU A 191 22.42 -27.10 2.15
C LEU A 191 22.08 -27.89 3.41
N PRO A 192 22.70 -29.09 3.62
CA PRO A 192 22.42 -29.92 4.79
C PRO A 192 22.93 -29.28 6.08
N ASN A 193 24.03 -28.53 6.01
CA ASN A 193 24.68 -27.90 7.15
C ASN A 193 24.84 -26.39 6.94
N GLU A 194 25.10 -25.68 8.02
CA GLU A 194 25.47 -24.27 7.98
C GLU A 194 26.94 -24.12 7.62
N TYR A 195 27.21 -23.35 6.56
CA TYR A 195 28.56 -23.06 6.10
C TYR A 195 28.78 -21.56 6.05
N ALA A 196 29.99 -21.10 6.28
CA ALA A 196 30.37 -19.71 6.25
C ALA A 196 30.64 -19.25 4.80
N PHE A 197 29.63 -18.70 4.12
CA PHE A 197 29.78 -18.06 2.83
C PHE A 197 29.63 -16.54 2.96
N ASN A 198 30.51 -15.80 2.29
CA ASN A 198 30.50 -14.35 2.26
C ASN A 198 29.74 -13.82 1.04
N ALA A 199 29.05 -12.68 1.19
CA ALA A 199 28.44 -12.00 0.06
C ALA A 199 29.52 -11.59 -0.98
N GLY A 200 29.25 -11.84 -2.26
CA GLY A 200 30.19 -11.60 -3.36
C GLY A 200 31.16 -12.78 -3.63
N GLN A 201 31.22 -13.79 -2.75
CA GLN A 201 32.10 -14.95 -2.94
C GLN A 201 31.74 -15.69 -4.25
N PRO A 202 32.71 -15.93 -5.16
CA PRO A 202 32.49 -16.72 -6.36
C PRO A 202 32.40 -18.20 -6.04
N LEU A 203 31.50 -18.89 -6.73
CA LEU A 203 31.30 -20.33 -6.62
C LEU A 203 31.08 -20.94 -8.00
N GLN A 204 31.49 -22.20 -8.18
CA GLN A 204 31.18 -23.01 -9.34
C GLN A 204 30.12 -24.06 -8.98
N ILE A 205 29.06 -24.13 -9.75
CA ILE A 205 27.97 -25.05 -9.53
C ILE A 205 27.92 -26.13 -10.59
N HIS A 206 28.01 -27.39 -10.15
CA HIS A 206 27.94 -28.60 -10.98
C HIS A 206 26.54 -29.21 -10.82
N PHE A 207 25.71 -29.17 -11.87
CA PHE A 207 24.34 -29.65 -11.87
C PHE A 207 24.29 -31.19 -12.15
N ARG A 208 24.59 -32.02 -11.18
CA ARG A 208 24.63 -33.49 -11.32
C ARG A 208 23.31 -34.08 -11.82
N GLY A 209 22.17 -33.54 -11.41
CA GLY A 209 20.87 -34.02 -11.83
C GLY A 209 20.45 -33.66 -13.26
N PHE A 210 21.27 -32.88 -14.00
CA PHE A 210 21.04 -32.60 -15.42
C PHE A 210 22.00 -33.35 -16.37
N GLU A 211 22.91 -34.12 -15.83
CA GLU A 211 23.97 -34.80 -16.62
C GLU A 211 23.38 -35.77 -17.65
N ASP A 212 22.26 -36.42 -17.36
CA ASP A 212 21.59 -37.35 -18.25
C ASP A 212 20.79 -36.64 -19.38
N GLU A 213 20.31 -35.41 -19.13
CA GLU A 213 19.44 -34.69 -20.05
C GLU A 213 20.23 -33.67 -20.90
N PHE A 214 21.38 -33.25 -20.42
CA PHE A 214 22.22 -32.26 -21.03
C PHE A 214 23.71 -32.65 -20.93
N ALA A 215 24.32 -32.96 -22.09
CA ALA A 215 25.76 -33.24 -22.17
C ALA A 215 26.54 -31.94 -21.88
N MET A 216 26.67 -31.60 -20.60
CA MET A 216 27.59 -30.55 -20.15
C MET A 216 29.01 -31.06 -20.16
N ASP A 217 29.95 -30.19 -20.52
CA ASP A 217 31.35 -30.45 -20.20
C ASP A 217 31.46 -30.46 -18.65
N ASN A 218 31.44 -31.67 -18.08
CA ASN A 218 31.37 -31.87 -16.64
C ASN A 218 32.59 -31.34 -15.88
N ARG A 219 33.59 -30.82 -16.57
CA ARG A 219 34.81 -30.26 -16.01
C ARG A 219 34.72 -28.80 -15.63
N SER A 220 33.85 -28.04 -16.30
CA SER A 220 33.64 -26.60 -16.01
C SER A 220 32.28 -26.38 -15.38
N GLY A 221 32.24 -26.15 -14.05
CA GLY A 221 31.02 -25.74 -13.35
C GLY A 221 30.48 -24.42 -13.88
N ILE A 222 29.24 -24.10 -13.55
CA ILE A 222 28.62 -22.86 -13.90
C ILE A 222 28.91 -21.81 -12.82
N HIS A 223 29.45 -20.66 -13.23
CA HIS A 223 29.91 -19.62 -12.30
C HIS A 223 28.76 -18.78 -11.73
N TYR A 224 28.72 -18.71 -10.42
CA TYR A 224 27.80 -17.87 -9.64
C TYR A 224 28.59 -17.10 -8.58
N HIS A 225 27.97 -16.08 -8.00
CA HIS A 225 28.45 -15.43 -6.79
C HIS A 225 27.36 -15.40 -5.72
N VAL A 226 27.76 -15.44 -4.47
CA VAL A 226 26.85 -15.41 -3.31
C VAL A 226 26.23 -14.05 -3.16
N ILE A 227 24.90 -13.96 -3.09
CA ILE A 227 24.19 -12.75 -2.75
C ILE A 227 23.97 -12.67 -1.25
N THR A 228 23.46 -13.74 -0.65
CA THR A 228 23.20 -13.82 0.79
C THR A 228 22.96 -15.26 1.22
N THR A 229 23.10 -15.50 2.50
CA THR A 229 22.72 -16.73 3.17
C THR A 229 21.52 -16.49 4.06
N LYS A 230 20.68 -17.51 4.25
CA LYS A 230 19.52 -17.45 5.14
C LYS A 230 19.35 -18.77 5.88
N PHE A 231 19.05 -18.68 7.17
CA PHE A 231 18.63 -19.81 7.96
C PHE A 231 17.13 -19.72 8.24
N GLU A 232 16.34 -20.63 7.68
CA GLU A 232 14.88 -20.60 7.78
C GLU A 232 14.37 -22.01 8.13
N ARG A 233 13.56 -22.14 9.19
CA ARG A 233 12.93 -23.40 9.61
C ARG A 233 13.88 -24.57 9.74
N GLY A 234 15.06 -24.36 10.34
CA GLY A 234 16.07 -25.39 10.52
C GLY A 234 16.84 -25.80 9.26
N ASN A 235 16.73 -25.05 8.17
CA ASN A 235 17.45 -25.29 6.94
C ASN A 235 18.31 -24.08 6.56
N PHE A 236 19.50 -24.35 6.05
CA PHE A 236 20.42 -23.34 5.55
C PHE A 236 20.23 -23.16 4.03
N TYR A 237 20.03 -21.93 3.61
CA TYR A 237 19.80 -21.56 2.21
C TYR A 237 20.88 -20.62 1.72
N LEU A 238 21.35 -20.89 0.50
CA LEU A 238 22.31 -20.06 -0.22
C LEU A 238 21.62 -19.45 -1.45
N ILE A 239 21.69 -18.14 -1.60
CA ILE A 239 21.09 -17.40 -2.71
C ILE A 239 22.20 -16.91 -3.60
N LEU A 240 22.19 -17.34 -4.85
CA LEU A 240 23.24 -17.12 -5.82
C LEU A 240 22.72 -16.31 -7.02
N LYS A 241 23.61 -15.49 -7.61
CA LYS A 241 23.41 -14.82 -8.88
C LYS A 241 24.46 -15.27 -9.88
N ARG A 242 24.05 -15.44 -11.12
CA ARG A 242 24.91 -15.83 -12.22
C ARG A 242 26.05 -14.82 -12.39
N ASN A 243 27.26 -15.32 -12.59
CA ASN A 243 28.38 -14.45 -12.97
C ASN A 243 28.38 -14.29 -14.51
N THR A 244 28.12 -13.07 -14.98
CA THR A 244 28.04 -12.75 -16.41
C THR A 244 29.40 -12.65 -17.09
N ASP A 245 30.49 -12.54 -16.33
CA ASP A 245 31.86 -12.51 -16.85
C ASP A 245 32.29 -13.88 -17.40
N PHE A 246 31.58 -14.94 -17.00
CA PHE A 246 31.77 -16.31 -17.46
C PHE A 246 30.53 -16.81 -18.21
N PRO A 247 30.35 -16.44 -19.48
CA PRO A 247 29.18 -16.83 -20.26
C PRO A 247 29.15 -18.33 -20.55
N ALA A 248 27.97 -18.94 -20.42
CA ALA A 248 27.73 -20.35 -20.75
C ALA A 248 26.49 -20.45 -21.66
N PRO A 249 26.61 -20.07 -22.96
CA PRO A 249 25.46 -19.93 -23.86
C PRO A 249 24.67 -21.23 -24.06
N SER A 250 25.36 -22.38 -24.05
CA SER A 250 24.73 -23.70 -24.19
C SER A 250 23.84 -24.01 -22.99
N PHE A 251 24.32 -23.72 -21.77
CA PHE A 251 23.55 -23.88 -20.54
C PHE A 251 22.37 -22.91 -20.48
N ASP A 252 22.58 -21.66 -20.88
CA ASP A 252 21.52 -20.64 -20.91
C ASP A 252 20.41 -21.03 -21.88
N LYS A 253 20.76 -21.56 -23.07
CA LYS A 253 19.79 -22.08 -24.03
C LYS A 253 19.03 -23.29 -23.48
N PHE A 254 19.75 -24.23 -22.88
CA PHE A 254 19.16 -25.40 -22.24
C PHE A 254 18.19 -24.97 -21.14
N LEU A 255 18.66 -24.14 -20.20
CA LEU A 255 17.86 -23.72 -19.06
C LEU A 255 16.61 -22.92 -19.48
N ASN A 256 16.73 -22.08 -20.50
CA ASN A 256 15.61 -21.36 -21.08
C ASN A 256 14.55 -22.31 -21.66
N ASN A 257 14.99 -23.29 -22.46
CA ASN A 257 14.12 -24.31 -23.04
C ASN A 257 13.50 -25.19 -21.93
N PHE A 258 14.28 -25.56 -20.93
CA PHE A 258 13.84 -26.37 -19.80
C PHE A 258 12.75 -25.62 -18.99
N ILE A 259 12.98 -24.37 -18.63
CA ILE A 259 11.98 -23.53 -17.92
C ILE A 259 10.73 -23.37 -18.77
N HIS A 260 10.87 -23.00 -20.05
CA HIS A 260 9.73 -22.80 -20.96
C HIS A 260 8.91 -24.07 -21.19
N GLY A 261 9.58 -25.19 -21.41
CA GLY A 261 8.94 -26.48 -21.65
C GLY A 261 8.25 -27.08 -20.41
N ASN A 262 8.73 -26.74 -19.21
CA ASN A 262 8.30 -27.37 -17.97
C ASN A 262 7.51 -26.46 -17.03
N LYS A 263 7.16 -25.22 -17.42
CA LYS A 263 6.37 -24.27 -16.59
C LYS A 263 5.06 -24.84 -16.05
N ARG A 264 4.46 -25.79 -16.76
CA ARG A 264 3.21 -26.45 -16.34
C ARG A 264 3.43 -27.63 -15.41
N ARG A 265 4.55 -28.33 -15.57
CA ARG A 265 4.92 -29.51 -14.77
C ARG A 265 5.51 -29.10 -13.41
N TYR A 266 6.39 -28.10 -13.40
CA TYR A 266 7.01 -27.56 -12.20
C TYR A 266 6.40 -26.19 -11.87
N LYS A 267 6.14 -25.95 -10.59
CA LYS A 267 5.50 -24.70 -10.14
C LYS A 267 6.43 -23.51 -10.33
N VAL A 268 5.96 -22.47 -10.99
CA VAL A 268 6.64 -21.15 -11.01
C VAL A 268 6.65 -20.58 -9.60
N ASN A 269 7.78 -20.01 -9.19
CA ASN A 269 7.92 -19.34 -7.89
C ASN A 269 7.23 -17.98 -7.93
N LEU A 270 6.05 -17.89 -7.33
CA LEU A 270 5.20 -16.71 -7.28
C LEU A 270 5.42 -15.86 -6.03
N ASN A 271 6.32 -16.25 -5.11
CA ASN A 271 6.43 -15.60 -3.80
C ASN A 271 6.69 -14.10 -3.91
N ASN A 272 7.58 -13.68 -4.81
CA ASN A 272 7.88 -12.26 -5.02
C ASN A 272 6.65 -11.47 -5.50
N THR A 273 5.85 -12.03 -6.40
CA THR A 273 4.63 -11.37 -6.91
C THR A 273 3.54 -11.32 -5.85
N VAL A 274 3.40 -12.39 -5.05
CA VAL A 274 2.49 -12.41 -3.90
C VAL A 274 2.89 -11.37 -2.86
N GLU A 275 4.18 -11.28 -2.55
CA GLU A 275 4.74 -10.27 -1.64
C GLU A 275 4.48 -8.85 -2.17
N ALA A 276 4.66 -8.63 -3.46
CA ALA A 276 4.35 -7.35 -4.09
C ALA A 276 2.84 -7.00 -4.03
N ILE A 277 1.95 -7.96 -4.24
CA ILE A 277 0.50 -7.76 -4.11
C ILE A 277 0.15 -7.36 -2.67
N ILE A 278 0.67 -8.06 -1.66
CA ILE A 278 0.45 -7.74 -0.24
C ILE A 278 0.98 -6.34 0.08
N ASN A 279 2.16 -6.01 -0.43
CA ASN A 279 2.83 -4.73 -0.23
C ASN A 279 2.04 -3.56 -0.84
N LYS A 280 1.62 -3.70 -2.11
CA LYS A 280 0.77 -2.72 -2.79
C LYS A 280 -0.63 -2.61 -2.16
N THR A 281 -1.16 -3.71 -1.64
CA THR A 281 -2.40 -3.71 -0.85
C THR A 281 -2.24 -2.88 0.41
N ALA A 282 -1.15 -3.07 1.15
CA ALA A 282 -0.88 -2.27 2.34
C ALA A 282 -0.72 -0.78 1.98
N GLU A 283 0.00 -0.45 0.91
CA GLU A 283 0.16 0.93 0.44
C GLU A 283 -1.19 1.59 0.14
N GLN A 284 -2.05 0.95 -0.65
CA GLN A 284 -3.32 1.56 -1.08
C GLN A 284 -4.31 1.83 0.07
N TYR A 285 -4.17 1.16 1.20
CA TYR A 285 -5.04 1.38 2.35
C TYR A 285 -4.42 2.30 3.42
N ILE A 286 -3.11 2.22 3.62
CA ILE A 286 -2.41 3.01 4.65
C ILE A 286 -2.11 4.43 4.16
N SER A 287 -1.58 4.59 2.95
CA SER A 287 -1.11 5.89 2.49
C SER A 287 -2.22 6.94 2.27
N PRO A 288 -3.43 6.60 1.77
CA PRO A 288 -4.53 7.56 1.69
C PRO A 288 -5.05 8.04 3.04
N CYS A 289 -4.84 7.25 4.09
CA CYS A 289 -5.26 7.55 5.46
C CYS A 289 -4.11 8.11 6.31
N SER A 290 -2.91 8.25 5.75
CA SER A 290 -1.74 8.76 6.48
C SER A 290 -1.98 10.18 7.01
N PRO A 291 -1.82 10.42 8.32
CA PRO A 291 -2.02 11.75 8.90
C PRO A 291 -0.88 12.72 8.62
N SER A 292 0.23 12.25 8.07
CA SER A 292 1.41 13.06 7.80
C SER A 292 1.37 13.66 6.39
N LEU A 293 1.62 14.95 6.28
CA LEU A 293 1.74 15.68 5.01
C LEU A 293 3.20 15.64 4.55
N PRO A 294 3.55 14.90 3.48
CA PRO A 294 4.91 14.89 2.95
C PRO A 294 5.17 16.14 2.12
N ILE A 295 6.30 16.80 2.40
CA ILE A 295 6.82 17.92 1.64
C ILE A 295 8.17 17.53 1.06
N PHE A 296 8.30 17.59 -0.26
CA PHE A 296 9.51 17.26 -0.99
C PHE A 296 10.40 18.49 -1.14
N ILE A 297 11.67 18.35 -0.77
CA ILE A 297 12.62 19.43 -0.64
C ILE A 297 13.71 19.33 -1.70
N ASP A 298 13.84 20.39 -2.50
CA ASP A 298 14.99 20.60 -3.38
C ASP A 298 16.19 21.08 -2.57
N GLU A 299 17.39 20.66 -2.95
CA GLU A 299 18.65 21.22 -2.51
C GLU A 299 19.33 21.94 -3.69
N GLN A 300 19.42 23.26 -3.60
CA GLN A 300 20.06 24.11 -4.60
C GLN A 300 21.04 25.06 -3.89
N ASP A 301 22.29 25.06 -4.29
CA ASP A 301 23.34 25.93 -3.72
C ASP A 301 23.39 25.89 -2.18
N ASN A 302 23.28 24.70 -1.59
CA ASN A 302 23.18 24.46 -0.14
C ASN A 302 21.95 25.08 0.54
N HIS A 303 20.94 25.48 -0.23
CA HIS A 303 19.65 25.94 0.29
C HIS A 303 18.58 24.88 0.10
N LEU A 304 17.85 24.60 1.18
CA LEU A 304 16.72 23.67 1.18
C LEU A 304 15.43 24.43 0.83
N LEU A 305 14.82 24.07 -0.29
CA LEU A 305 13.63 24.73 -0.84
C LEU A 305 12.45 23.74 -0.92
N PRO A 306 11.37 23.94 -0.13
CA PRO A 306 10.14 23.15 -0.28
C PRO A 306 9.54 23.35 -1.68
N ARG A 307 9.23 22.25 -2.39
CA ARG A 307 8.72 22.31 -3.75
C ARG A 307 7.33 21.72 -3.91
N TYR A 308 7.15 20.50 -3.41
CA TYR A 308 5.93 19.74 -3.63
C TYR A 308 5.36 19.24 -2.31
N ALA A 309 4.03 19.15 -2.24
CA ALA A 309 3.30 18.51 -1.15
C ALA A 309 2.41 17.41 -1.73
N MET A 310 2.22 16.30 -1.00
CA MET A 310 1.30 15.26 -1.42
C MET A 310 0.12 15.15 -0.45
N LEU A 311 -1.07 15.44 -0.96
CA LEU A 311 -2.31 15.51 -0.20
C LEU A 311 -3.11 14.21 -0.29
N ASN A 312 -3.65 13.80 0.82
CA ASN A 312 -4.68 12.77 0.92
C ASN A 312 -5.91 13.29 1.70
N SER A 313 -6.88 12.42 1.96
CA SER A 313 -8.12 12.79 2.65
C SER A 313 -7.90 13.24 4.10
N THR A 314 -6.87 12.72 4.77
CA THR A 314 -6.58 12.96 6.19
C THR A 314 -5.63 14.15 6.40
N ASN A 315 -4.55 14.24 5.61
CA ASN A 315 -3.52 15.25 5.82
C ASN A 315 -3.83 16.62 5.20
N LYS A 316 -4.85 16.74 4.35
CA LYS A 316 -5.27 18.02 3.76
C LYS A 316 -5.58 19.07 4.82
N GLU A 317 -6.04 18.68 5.99
CA GLU A 317 -6.35 19.58 7.11
C GLU A 317 -5.11 20.40 7.53
N ILE A 318 -3.90 19.86 7.38
CA ILE A 318 -2.64 20.56 7.67
C ILE A 318 -2.43 21.70 6.67
N LEU A 319 -2.71 21.45 5.37
CA LEU A 319 -2.60 22.50 4.35
C LEU A 319 -3.69 23.56 4.55
N ASP A 320 -4.92 23.14 4.85
CA ASP A 320 -6.07 24.03 5.04
C ASP A 320 -5.87 24.95 6.25
N TYR A 321 -5.20 24.48 7.30
CA TYR A 321 -4.82 25.33 8.45
C TYR A 321 -3.95 26.52 8.05
N TRP A 322 -3.11 26.38 7.01
CA TRP A 322 -2.20 27.43 6.54
C TRP A 322 -2.75 28.26 5.37
N LYS A 323 -4.05 28.27 5.15
CA LYS A 323 -4.70 29.17 4.21
C LYS A 323 -5.06 30.49 4.88
N ASP A 324 -4.81 31.60 4.18
CA ASP A 324 -5.27 32.92 4.61
C ASP A 324 -6.71 33.19 4.14
N GLU A 325 -7.21 34.40 4.35
CA GLU A 325 -8.55 34.83 3.98
C GLU A 325 -8.81 34.85 2.47
N ASN A 326 -7.80 34.71 1.62
CA ASN A 326 -7.87 34.61 0.18
C ASN A 326 -7.70 33.18 -0.33
N ASP A 327 -7.69 32.18 0.56
CA ASP A 327 -7.34 30.78 0.26
C ASP A 327 -5.90 30.58 -0.21
N ASP A 328 -5.01 31.57 -0.06
CA ASP A 328 -3.61 31.44 -0.39
C ASP A 328 -2.88 30.59 0.65
N VAL A 329 -2.17 29.58 0.20
CA VAL A 329 -1.40 28.66 1.06
C VAL A 329 -0.13 29.31 1.61
N LYS A 330 -0.04 29.46 2.93
CA LYS A 330 1.10 30.05 3.65
C LYS A 330 1.96 29.01 4.38
N LEU A 331 1.83 27.71 4.04
CA LEU A 331 2.55 26.61 4.70
C LEU A 331 4.08 26.80 4.72
N GLY A 332 4.64 27.45 3.72
CA GLY A 332 6.07 27.78 3.67
C GLY A 332 6.59 28.60 4.85
N TYR A 333 5.73 29.28 5.61
CA TYR A 333 6.12 29.98 6.83
C TYR A 333 6.60 29.02 7.94
N MET A 334 6.07 27.81 7.97
CA MET A 334 6.52 26.77 8.91
C MET A 334 7.91 26.23 8.54
N LEU A 335 8.21 26.15 7.25
CA LEU A 335 9.42 25.55 6.69
C LEU A 335 10.51 26.60 6.44
N LYS A 336 10.84 27.41 7.46
CA LYS A 336 11.90 28.41 7.37
C LYS A 336 13.26 27.76 7.05
N PRO A 337 14.13 28.42 6.23
CA PRO A 337 15.47 27.88 5.92
C PRO A 337 16.29 27.50 7.14
N SER A 338 16.22 28.29 8.22
CA SER A 338 16.94 28.01 9.49
C SER A 338 16.48 26.70 10.15
N ARG A 339 15.18 26.40 10.12
CA ARG A 339 14.62 25.18 10.67
C ARG A 339 14.99 23.97 9.84
N LEU A 340 14.93 24.08 8.52
CA LEU A 340 15.35 23.01 7.60
C LEU A 340 16.84 22.73 7.70
N ALA A 341 17.68 23.78 7.75
CA ALA A 341 19.12 23.64 7.91
C ALA A 341 19.51 23.00 9.27
N TRP A 342 18.73 23.28 10.33
CA TRP A 342 18.95 22.61 11.61
C TRP A 342 18.61 21.12 11.52
N LEU A 343 17.47 20.75 10.92
CA LEU A 343 17.08 19.36 10.72
C LEU A 343 18.11 18.60 9.88
N GLN A 344 18.66 19.22 8.83
CA GLN A 344 19.68 18.63 7.97
C GLN A 344 21.00 18.33 8.72
N LYS A 345 21.38 19.18 9.66
CA LYS A 345 22.63 19.04 10.44
C LYS A 345 22.59 17.91 11.46
N GLN A 346 21.40 17.36 11.75
CA GLN A 346 21.32 16.24 12.69
C GLN A 346 21.92 14.98 12.06
N SER A 347 22.80 14.30 12.80
CA SER A 347 23.49 13.09 12.34
C SER A 347 22.63 11.81 12.40
N THR A 348 21.35 11.95 12.65
CA THR A 348 20.40 10.84 12.73
C THR A 348 19.77 10.57 11.37
N THR A 349 19.46 9.32 11.09
CA THR A 349 18.72 8.93 9.86
C THR A 349 17.37 9.62 9.74
N ARG A 350 16.84 10.16 10.83
CA ARG A 350 15.58 10.87 10.91
C ARG A 350 15.65 11.95 11.99
N ALA A 351 15.72 13.21 11.57
CA ALA A 351 15.72 14.35 12.46
C ALA A 351 14.29 14.83 12.73
N GLU A 352 13.99 15.23 13.98
CA GLU A 352 12.67 15.64 14.43
C GLU A 352 12.70 17.05 15.05
N MET A 353 11.62 17.81 14.82
CA MET A 353 11.39 19.14 15.38
C MET A 353 9.91 19.35 15.65
N TYR A 354 9.58 20.06 16.71
CA TYR A 354 8.18 20.42 17.02
C TYR A 354 7.96 21.91 16.77
N ILE A 355 6.87 22.23 16.07
CA ILE A 355 6.46 23.60 15.78
C ILE A 355 5.13 23.88 16.43
N TYR A 356 5.09 24.88 17.29
CA TYR A 356 3.89 25.38 17.94
C TYR A 356 3.32 26.53 17.10
N CYS A 357 2.05 26.45 16.76
CA CYS A 357 1.39 27.40 15.88
C CYS A 357 0.07 27.90 16.44
N PHE A 358 -0.27 29.14 16.13
CA PHE A 358 -1.61 29.68 16.28
C PHE A 358 -1.85 30.81 15.27
N THR A 359 -3.10 31.16 15.05
CA THR A 359 -3.48 32.29 14.22
C THR A 359 -4.15 33.40 15.05
N HIS A 360 -4.05 34.61 14.55
CA HIS A 360 -4.79 35.76 15.08
C HIS A 360 -5.50 36.47 13.93
N VAL A 361 -6.81 36.64 14.04
CA VAL A 361 -7.60 37.38 13.07
C VAL A 361 -7.75 38.78 13.56
N LYS A 362 -7.43 39.78 12.70
CA LYS A 362 -7.61 41.18 12.96
C LYS A 362 -8.10 41.86 11.66
N ASP A 363 -9.17 42.59 11.72
CA ASP A 363 -9.78 43.34 10.58
C ASP A 363 -10.02 42.42 9.36
N GLY A 364 -10.52 41.16 9.60
CA GLY A 364 -10.76 40.17 8.58
C GLY A 364 -9.51 39.48 8.06
N ALA A 365 -8.31 39.91 8.42
CA ALA A 365 -7.04 39.36 7.98
C ALA A 365 -6.47 38.33 8.95
N VAL A 366 -5.95 37.23 8.41
CA VAL A 366 -5.34 36.14 9.21
C VAL A 366 -3.84 36.36 9.37
N TYR A 367 -3.36 36.37 10.62
CA TYR A 367 -1.94 36.48 11.00
C TYR A 367 -1.46 35.16 11.57
N PHE A 368 -0.44 34.57 10.95
CA PHE A 368 0.15 33.30 11.39
C PHE A 368 1.33 33.55 12.33
N TYR A 369 1.38 32.73 13.38
CA TYR A 369 2.48 32.68 14.35
C TYR A 369 3.00 31.25 14.41
N SER A 370 4.32 31.07 14.34
CA SER A 370 4.93 29.75 14.55
C SER A 370 6.27 29.88 15.24
N ALA A 371 6.51 29.00 16.19
CA ALA A 371 7.78 28.89 16.91
C ALA A 371 8.17 27.42 17.05
N SER A 372 9.44 27.07 16.79
CA SER A 372 9.94 25.73 17.09
C SER A 372 10.25 25.58 18.58
N ASN A 373 10.30 24.31 19.05
CA ASN A 373 10.75 24.01 20.42
C ASN A 373 12.13 24.63 20.69
N LEU A 374 13.04 24.64 19.71
CA LEU A 374 14.38 25.19 19.84
C LEU A 374 14.40 26.73 19.93
N GLU A 375 13.55 27.40 19.13
CA GLU A 375 13.40 28.86 19.20
C GLU A 375 12.82 29.29 20.55
N LEU A 376 11.95 28.50 21.14
CA LEU A 376 11.34 28.75 22.44
C LEU A 376 12.29 28.45 23.62
N GLU A 377 13.20 27.50 23.51
CA GLU A 377 14.16 27.14 24.55
C GLU A 377 15.21 28.23 24.79
N GLN A 378 15.39 29.18 23.88
CA GLN A 378 16.34 30.29 24.03
C GLN A 378 15.92 31.31 25.10
N ASN A 379 14.61 31.37 25.45
CA ASN A 379 14.12 32.34 26.42
C ASN A 379 12.84 31.84 27.12
N ASP A 380 12.96 31.43 28.39
CA ASP A 380 11.86 30.84 29.16
C ASP A 380 10.66 31.81 29.37
N LYS A 381 10.91 33.11 29.51
CA LYS A 381 9.81 34.07 29.64
C LYS A 381 9.03 34.20 28.33
N LEU A 382 9.72 34.20 27.20
CA LEU A 382 9.13 34.27 25.90
C LEU A 382 8.43 32.95 25.54
N LYS A 383 8.99 31.81 25.95
CA LYS A 383 8.36 30.48 25.85
C LYS A 383 7.04 30.42 26.64
N ALA A 384 7.07 30.88 27.91
CA ALA A 384 5.86 30.92 28.76
C ALA A 384 4.79 31.84 28.15
N LEU A 385 5.18 33.00 27.62
CA LEU A 385 4.29 33.94 26.95
C LEU A 385 3.66 33.33 25.67
N TYR A 386 4.50 32.76 24.80
CA TYR A 386 4.06 32.21 23.53
C TYR A 386 3.10 31.03 23.71
N ILE A 387 3.51 30.05 24.51
CA ILE A 387 2.73 28.84 24.79
C ILE A 387 1.45 29.18 25.57
N GLY A 388 1.59 29.98 26.64
CA GLY A 388 0.46 30.33 27.50
C GLY A 388 -0.63 31.17 26.79
N PHE A 389 -0.23 32.06 25.88
CA PHE A 389 -1.18 32.85 25.06
C PHE A 389 -1.71 32.02 23.90
N GLY A 390 -0.83 31.38 23.12
CA GLY A 390 -1.18 30.64 21.90
C GLY A 390 -2.10 29.48 22.16
N SER A 391 -1.85 28.69 23.23
CA SER A 391 -2.65 27.51 23.54
C SER A 391 -4.11 27.81 23.94
N ARG A 392 -4.41 29.06 24.30
CA ARG A 392 -5.79 29.51 24.54
C ARG A 392 -6.57 29.86 23.27
N LYS A 393 -5.90 29.88 22.11
CA LYS A 393 -6.54 30.07 20.81
C LYS A 393 -7.13 28.75 20.31
N VAL A 394 -8.29 28.80 19.70
CA VAL A 394 -8.92 27.63 19.02
C VAL A 394 -8.02 27.13 17.90
N SER A 395 -7.27 28.04 17.27
CA SER A 395 -6.34 27.73 16.18
C SER A 395 -5.00 27.16 16.66
N TRP A 396 -4.82 26.85 17.95
CA TRP A 396 -3.60 26.25 18.45
C TRP A 396 -3.34 24.89 17.81
N ARG A 397 -2.12 24.70 17.29
CA ARG A 397 -1.64 23.41 16.74
C ARG A 397 -0.20 23.15 17.15
N VAL A 398 0.12 21.88 17.30
CA VAL A 398 1.49 21.39 17.47
C VAL A 398 1.80 20.45 16.31
N PHE A 399 2.77 20.82 15.49
CA PHE A 399 3.19 20.01 14.35
C PHE A 399 4.55 19.39 14.65
N LYS A 400 4.64 18.07 14.37
CA LYS A 400 5.92 17.34 14.36
C LYS A 400 6.45 17.37 12.92
N LEU A 401 7.65 17.84 12.74
CA LEU A 401 8.41 17.79 11.50
C LEU A 401 9.43 16.66 11.60
N THR A 402 9.47 15.80 10.59
CA THR A 402 10.44 14.72 10.50
C THR A 402 11.10 14.76 9.13
N LEU A 403 12.43 14.97 9.10
CA LEU A 403 13.21 15.03 7.86
C LEU A 403 13.91 13.69 7.61
N SER A 404 13.81 13.20 6.37
CA SER A 404 14.52 12.01 5.87
C SER A 404 15.22 12.35 4.55
N SER A 405 16.40 11.77 4.32
CA SER A 405 17.04 11.82 3.01
C SER A 405 16.35 10.89 2.03
N MET A 406 16.31 11.26 0.76
CA MET A 406 15.75 10.46 -0.33
C MET A 406 16.65 10.49 -1.56
N THR A 407 16.44 9.54 -2.47
CA THR A 407 17.14 9.49 -3.75
C THR A 407 16.16 9.47 -4.92
N PRO A 408 16.52 10.02 -6.10
CA PRO A 408 15.66 9.97 -7.28
C PRO A 408 15.31 8.54 -7.75
N ASP A 409 16.13 7.55 -7.46
CA ASP A 409 15.89 6.15 -7.82
C ASP A 409 14.69 5.55 -7.06
N GLU A 410 14.33 6.13 -5.93
CA GLU A 410 13.14 5.74 -5.16
C GLU A 410 11.82 6.15 -5.83
N ALA A 411 11.88 7.01 -6.84
CA ALA A 411 10.72 7.48 -7.61
C ALA A 411 10.07 6.41 -8.49
N TYR A 412 10.66 5.22 -8.54
CA TYR A 412 10.24 4.17 -9.44
C TYR A 412 9.96 2.86 -8.70
N ALA A 413 8.86 2.23 -9.06
CA ALA A 413 8.47 0.90 -8.56
C ALA A 413 7.98 0.05 -9.75
N PRO A 414 8.85 -0.81 -10.33
CA PRO A 414 8.47 -1.70 -11.41
C PRO A 414 7.43 -2.71 -10.93
N LEU A 415 6.72 -3.34 -11.86
CA LEU A 415 5.90 -4.50 -11.56
C LEU A 415 6.80 -5.64 -11.04
N SER A 416 6.23 -6.49 -10.22
CA SER A 416 6.89 -7.71 -9.75
C SER A 416 6.88 -8.85 -10.78
N ILE A 417 6.15 -8.66 -11.90
CA ILE A 417 6.05 -9.61 -13.00
C ILE A 417 7.38 -9.60 -13.77
N PRO A 418 8.00 -10.77 -14.00
CA PRO A 418 9.22 -10.86 -14.76
C PRO A 418 9.06 -10.35 -16.20
N ASP A 419 10.07 -9.66 -16.74
CA ASP A 419 10.07 -9.15 -18.12
C ASP A 419 9.89 -10.25 -19.17
N SER A 420 10.41 -11.46 -18.86
CA SER A 420 10.26 -12.64 -19.72
C SER A 420 8.83 -13.19 -19.78
N ALA A 421 7.93 -12.80 -18.85
CA ALA A 421 6.58 -13.34 -18.77
C ALA A 421 5.63 -12.72 -19.81
N ALA A 422 5.77 -11.44 -20.12
CA ALA A 422 4.93 -10.74 -21.08
C ALA A 422 5.60 -9.45 -21.60
N ASN A 423 5.46 -9.18 -22.91
CA ASN A 423 5.99 -7.94 -23.53
C ASN A 423 5.37 -6.68 -22.92
N ALA A 424 4.11 -6.73 -22.46
CA ALA A 424 3.46 -5.63 -21.77
C ALA A 424 4.13 -5.32 -20.42
N ALA A 425 4.57 -6.33 -19.67
CA ALA A 425 5.29 -6.15 -18.42
C ALA A 425 6.62 -5.42 -18.66
N LYS A 426 7.39 -5.81 -19.65
CA LYS A 426 8.66 -5.15 -20.02
C LYS A 426 8.47 -3.66 -20.30
N LYS A 427 7.40 -3.28 -21.00
CA LYS A 427 7.10 -1.86 -21.30
C LYS A 427 6.72 -1.09 -20.02
N GLN A 428 5.93 -1.68 -19.12
CA GLN A 428 5.53 -1.08 -17.85
C GLN A 428 6.69 -1.02 -16.84
N ASN A 429 7.67 -1.92 -16.97
CA ASN A 429 8.87 -1.96 -16.14
C ASN A 429 9.98 -1.01 -16.63
N SER A 430 9.72 -0.21 -17.64
CA SER A 430 10.68 0.80 -18.09
C SER A 430 10.83 1.92 -17.06
N PRO A 431 12.05 2.41 -16.80
CA PRO A 431 12.29 3.50 -15.87
C PRO A 431 11.57 4.78 -16.32
N PRO A 432 11.34 5.74 -15.41
CA PRO A 432 10.74 7.02 -15.72
C PRO A 432 11.51 7.76 -16.84
N SER A 433 10.82 8.66 -17.58
CA SER A 433 11.44 9.43 -18.64
C SER A 433 12.63 10.27 -18.15
N ALA A 434 13.63 10.47 -18.99
CA ALA A 434 14.79 11.30 -18.65
C ALA A 434 14.39 12.73 -18.20
N ARG A 435 13.31 13.28 -18.76
CA ARG A 435 12.75 14.58 -18.36
C ARG A 435 12.24 14.57 -16.92
N LEU A 436 11.54 13.50 -16.52
CA LEU A 436 11.07 13.35 -15.15
C LEU A 436 12.25 13.16 -14.18
N MET A 437 13.21 12.29 -14.52
CA MET A 437 14.41 12.08 -13.70
C MET A 437 15.23 13.35 -13.53
N ALA A 438 15.37 14.18 -14.57
CA ALA A 438 16.04 15.48 -14.47
C ALA A 438 15.31 16.44 -13.52
N ARG A 439 13.97 16.38 -13.45
CA ARG A 439 13.17 17.19 -12.52
C ARG A 439 13.33 16.73 -11.08
N LEU A 440 13.51 15.43 -10.85
CA LEU A 440 13.67 14.82 -9.53
C LEU A 440 15.11 14.90 -8.98
N LYS A 441 16.10 15.18 -9.84
CA LYS A 441 17.54 15.14 -9.50
C LYS A 441 17.91 15.98 -8.28
N ASN A 442 17.27 17.15 -8.11
CA ASN A 442 17.53 18.08 -7.02
C ASN A 442 16.72 17.77 -5.76
N LEU A 443 15.71 16.89 -5.81
CA LEU A 443 14.99 16.44 -4.63
C LEU A 443 15.92 15.54 -3.80
N LYS A 444 16.24 15.96 -2.59
CA LYS A 444 17.19 15.27 -1.69
C LYS A 444 16.58 14.86 -0.37
N TYR A 445 15.52 15.55 0.04
CA TYR A 445 14.90 15.31 1.34
C TYR A 445 13.37 15.32 1.22
N ILE A 446 12.75 14.60 2.16
CA ILE A 446 11.33 14.65 2.41
C ILE A 446 11.09 15.05 3.87
N VAL A 447 10.26 16.07 4.09
CA VAL A 447 9.79 16.47 5.41
C VAL A 447 8.36 16.02 5.58
N HIS A 448 8.09 15.19 6.56
CA HIS A 448 6.74 14.86 6.96
C HIS A 448 6.27 15.80 8.07
N ILE A 449 5.16 16.45 7.84
CA ILE A 449 4.48 17.31 8.82
C ILE A 449 3.30 16.54 9.38
N THR A 450 3.28 16.31 10.68
CA THR A 450 2.22 15.55 11.35
C THR A 450 1.60 16.42 12.44
N ASP A 451 0.28 16.54 12.45
CA ASP A 451 -0.44 17.23 13.53
C ASP A 451 -0.52 16.29 14.74
N VAL A 452 0.18 16.67 15.82
CA VAL A 452 0.20 15.95 17.11
C VAL A 452 -0.55 16.71 18.20
N THR A 453 -1.42 17.61 17.82
CA THR A 453 -2.26 18.36 18.76
C THR A 453 -3.21 17.43 19.48
N SER A 454 -3.23 17.45 20.81
CA SER A 454 -4.25 16.78 21.60
C SER A 454 -5.02 17.80 22.44
N LEU A 455 -6.30 17.53 22.69
CA LEU A 455 -7.14 18.41 23.52
C LEU A 455 -6.64 18.49 24.96
N SER A 456 -6.16 17.38 25.52
CA SER A 456 -5.59 17.35 26.87
C SER A 456 -4.28 18.11 26.91
N GLY A 457 -3.41 17.96 25.91
CA GLY A 457 -2.18 18.73 25.79
C GLY A 457 -2.42 20.23 25.65
N GLN A 458 -3.41 20.64 24.84
CA GLN A 458 -3.77 22.04 24.71
C GLN A 458 -4.25 22.63 26.05
N ARG A 459 -5.09 21.92 26.83
CA ARG A 459 -5.53 22.35 28.16
C ARG A 459 -4.36 22.51 29.14
N GLN A 460 -3.43 21.54 29.13
CA GLN A 460 -2.23 21.59 29.96
C GLN A 460 -1.33 22.79 29.58
N TYR A 461 -1.12 23.07 28.31
CA TYR A 461 -0.41 24.27 27.85
C TYR A 461 -1.13 25.56 28.25
N ALA A 462 -2.46 25.60 28.17
CA ALA A 462 -3.27 26.75 28.52
C ALA A 462 -3.28 27.09 30.03
N SER A 463 -2.92 26.13 30.90
CA SER A 463 -2.77 26.37 32.34
C SER A 463 -1.54 27.21 32.71
N ARG A 464 -0.56 27.32 31.76
CA ARG A 464 0.66 28.11 32.00
C ARG A 464 0.36 29.59 32.19
N ARG A 465 0.92 30.17 33.26
CA ARG A 465 0.82 31.60 33.58
C ARG A 465 1.77 32.40 32.68
N PHE A 466 1.35 33.57 32.24
CA PHE A 466 2.14 34.54 31.47
C PHE A 466 1.68 35.97 31.75
N ASP A 467 2.56 36.95 31.56
CA ASP A 467 2.26 38.36 31.72
C ASP A 467 1.68 38.95 30.39
N ARG A 468 0.43 39.38 30.43
CA ARG A 468 -0.27 39.98 29.28
C ARG A 468 0.35 41.31 28.81
N LYS A 469 1.07 42.04 29.67
CA LYS A 469 1.72 43.31 29.30
C LYS A 469 2.79 43.08 28.21
N ASN A 470 3.35 41.87 28.12
CA ASN A 470 4.44 41.52 27.24
C ASN A 470 3.98 40.96 25.87
N LEU A 471 2.67 40.95 25.55
CA LEU A 471 2.15 40.36 24.31
C LEU A 471 2.79 40.96 23.05
N GLY A 472 3.26 42.20 23.08
CA GLY A 472 3.98 42.80 21.95
C GLY A 472 5.22 42.04 21.50
N HIS A 473 5.89 41.31 22.43
CA HIS A 473 7.08 40.49 22.11
C HIS A 473 6.77 39.27 21.24
N LEU A 474 5.49 38.84 21.14
CA LEU A 474 5.11 37.75 20.27
C LEU A 474 5.31 38.06 18.77
N ARG A 475 5.48 39.32 18.41
CA ARG A 475 5.74 39.76 17.01
C ARG A 475 6.95 39.05 16.38
N VAL A 476 7.93 38.64 17.20
CA VAL A 476 9.12 37.93 16.71
C VAL A 476 8.80 36.58 16.07
N PHE A 477 7.68 35.96 16.45
CA PHE A 477 7.21 34.70 15.92
C PHE A 477 6.11 34.88 14.85
N GLY A 478 5.66 36.13 14.61
CA GLY A 478 4.70 36.46 13.59
C GLY A 478 5.30 36.42 12.19
N HIS A 479 4.49 36.05 11.21
CA HIS A 479 4.91 36.04 9.82
C HIS A 479 4.45 37.30 9.10
N PRO A 480 5.34 38.02 8.41
CA PRO A 480 5.01 39.26 7.72
C PRO A 480 4.12 38.98 6.49
N ARG A 481 2.97 39.64 6.41
CA ARG A 481 2.01 39.46 5.30
C ARG A 481 2.52 39.97 3.95
N ASN A 482 3.38 40.99 3.96
CA ASN A 482 3.98 41.58 2.77
C ASN A 482 5.09 40.72 2.12
N LYS A 483 5.49 39.63 2.76
CA LYS A 483 6.49 38.70 2.23
C LYS A 483 5.84 37.34 2.00
N ALA A 484 5.60 37.00 0.74
CA ALA A 484 5.07 35.68 0.40
C ALA A 484 6.06 34.57 0.83
N PRO A 485 5.60 33.51 1.47
CA PRO A 485 6.44 32.34 1.72
C PRO A 485 6.78 31.61 0.41
N ILE A 486 7.73 30.66 0.48
CA ILE A 486 8.03 29.78 -0.64
C ILE A 486 6.75 29.03 -1.02
N ALA A 487 6.37 29.10 -2.31
CA ALA A 487 5.21 28.41 -2.84
C ALA A 487 5.49 26.90 -2.91
N ILE A 488 4.56 26.11 -2.37
CA ILE A 488 4.61 24.65 -2.36
C ILE A 488 3.49 24.15 -3.25
N LYS A 489 3.81 23.41 -4.32
CA LYS A 489 2.82 22.88 -5.26
C LYS A 489 2.20 21.59 -4.69
N PRO A 490 0.86 21.56 -4.46
CA PRO A 490 0.20 20.34 -3.96
C PRO A 490 -0.09 19.37 -5.10
N TYR A 491 0.13 18.07 -4.81
CA TYR A 491 -0.31 16.94 -5.63
C TYR A 491 -1.24 16.07 -4.80
N ARG A 492 -2.30 15.54 -5.41
CA ARG A 492 -3.18 14.58 -4.73
C ARG A 492 -2.60 13.18 -4.80
N TYR A 493 -2.70 12.45 -3.70
CA TYR A 493 -2.34 11.05 -3.64
C TYR A 493 -3.26 10.21 -4.55
N ARG A 494 -2.68 9.48 -5.50
CA ARG A 494 -3.41 8.61 -6.44
C ARG A 494 -2.58 7.36 -6.71
N PHE A 495 -3.23 6.19 -6.78
CA PHE A 495 -2.55 4.93 -7.07
C PHE A 495 -2.31 4.71 -8.56
N SER A 496 -3.25 5.07 -9.40
CA SER A 496 -3.13 4.93 -10.85
C SER A 496 -2.91 6.28 -11.50
N GLU A 497 -1.99 6.34 -12.44
CA GLU A 497 -1.94 7.42 -13.41
C GLU A 497 -3.15 7.29 -14.35
N GLN A 498 -4.30 7.70 -13.88
CA GLN A 498 -5.51 7.68 -14.72
C GLN A 498 -5.47 8.72 -15.84
N ARG A 499 -4.47 9.61 -15.84
CA ARG A 499 -4.37 10.69 -16.83
C ARG A 499 -3.08 10.58 -17.62
N MET A 500 -3.16 9.98 -18.79
CA MET A 500 -2.07 10.00 -19.76
C MET A 500 -1.99 11.30 -20.58
N GLU A 501 -2.95 12.22 -20.39
CA GLU A 501 -3.10 13.41 -21.22
C GLU A 501 -3.24 14.68 -20.38
N THR A 502 -2.63 15.79 -20.83
CA THR A 502 -2.76 17.11 -20.22
C THR A 502 -4.19 17.64 -20.37
N ARG A 503 -4.75 18.20 -19.31
CA ARG A 503 -6.06 18.87 -19.34
C ARG A 503 -5.90 20.38 -19.36
N TYR A 504 -6.77 21.01 -20.10
CA TYR A 504 -6.81 22.44 -20.27
C TYR A 504 -8.17 22.98 -19.85
N ILE A 505 -8.19 24.12 -19.18
CA ILE A 505 -9.43 24.81 -18.86
C ILE A 505 -10.04 25.35 -20.15
N LEU A 506 -11.23 24.87 -20.48
CA LEU A 506 -12.01 25.40 -21.59
C LEU A 506 -13.49 25.39 -21.19
N ARG A 507 -13.99 26.56 -20.89
CA ARG A 507 -15.40 26.76 -20.57
C ARG A 507 -16.15 27.18 -21.82
N THR A 508 -16.96 26.27 -22.37
CA THR A 508 -17.79 26.51 -23.56
C THR A 508 -19.10 25.74 -23.45
N PRO A 509 -20.20 26.26 -23.95
CA PRO A 509 -21.49 25.58 -24.00
C PRO A 509 -21.39 24.26 -24.75
N ILE A 510 -22.06 23.23 -24.22
CA ILE A 510 -22.18 21.90 -24.84
C ILE A 510 -23.66 21.51 -24.93
N GLU A 511 -23.94 20.67 -25.91
CA GLU A 511 -25.17 19.89 -26.00
C GLU A 511 -24.82 18.41 -25.88
N LEU A 512 -25.53 17.71 -24.98
CA LEU A 512 -25.32 16.30 -24.69
C LEU A 512 -26.58 15.53 -25.00
N THR A 513 -26.47 14.46 -25.78
CA THR A 513 -27.58 13.57 -26.15
C THR A 513 -27.23 12.14 -25.84
N GLY A 514 -28.15 11.34 -25.32
CA GLY A 514 -28.00 9.89 -25.18
C GLY A 514 -27.75 9.25 -26.55
N PHE A 515 -27.07 8.09 -26.57
CA PHE A 515 -26.70 7.41 -27.82
C PHE A 515 -27.95 7.04 -28.67
N ASP A 516 -29.03 6.74 -27.99
CA ASP A 516 -30.33 6.35 -28.53
C ASP A 516 -31.34 7.52 -28.62
N ASP A 517 -30.87 8.76 -28.48
CA ASP A 517 -31.66 9.99 -28.40
C ASP A 517 -32.70 10.02 -27.24
N SER A 518 -32.55 9.13 -26.24
CA SER A 518 -33.43 9.01 -25.08
C SER A 518 -33.30 10.15 -24.07
N PHE A 519 -32.21 10.90 -24.14
CA PHE A 519 -31.91 11.95 -23.19
C PHE A 519 -31.24 13.14 -23.90
N HIS A 520 -31.66 14.37 -23.56
CA HIS A 520 -31.06 15.59 -24.05
C HIS A 520 -30.80 16.55 -22.88
N SER A 521 -29.60 17.06 -22.80
CA SER A 521 -29.15 18.00 -21.78
C SER A 521 -28.22 19.06 -22.37
N THR A 522 -28.14 20.22 -21.72
CA THR A 522 -27.18 21.25 -22.05
C THR A 522 -26.23 21.46 -20.87
N GLY A 523 -25.07 22.03 -21.13
CA GLY A 523 -24.13 22.27 -20.07
C GLY A 523 -22.92 23.09 -20.50
N ILE A 524 -21.90 23.11 -19.66
CA ILE A 524 -20.67 23.84 -19.89
C ILE A 524 -19.50 22.86 -19.68
N SER A 525 -18.55 22.86 -20.62
CA SER A 525 -17.28 22.17 -20.37
C SER A 525 -16.47 22.89 -19.32
N GLU A 526 -15.86 22.18 -18.38
CA GLU A 526 -14.95 22.75 -17.39
C GLU A 526 -13.50 22.57 -17.81
N ASP A 527 -13.15 21.35 -18.22
CA ASP A 527 -11.82 21.02 -18.73
C ASP A 527 -11.89 20.02 -19.88
N ILE A 528 -10.87 20.06 -20.72
CA ILE A 528 -10.71 19.19 -21.89
C ILE A 528 -9.31 18.56 -21.92
N SER A 529 -9.21 17.35 -22.45
CA SER A 529 -7.95 16.73 -22.91
C SER A 529 -8.14 16.14 -24.31
N ILE A 530 -7.15 15.44 -24.86
CA ILE A 530 -7.28 14.80 -26.18
C ILE A 530 -8.41 13.78 -26.17
N SER A 531 -8.54 12.99 -25.10
CA SER A 531 -9.55 11.93 -24.98
C SER A 531 -10.56 12.13 -23.85
N GLY A 532 -10.36 13.10 -22.95
CA GLY A 532 -11.22 13.31 -21.78
C GLY A 532 -11.90 14.64 -21.74
N LEU A 533 -13.13 14.67 -21.18
CA LEU A 533 -13.90 15.87 -20.90
C LEU A 533 -14.45 15.87 -19.49
N ARG A 534 -14.57 17.05 -18.90
CA ARG A 534 -15.33 17.28 -17.67
C ARG A 534 -16.38 18.34 -17.95
N LEU A 535 -17.62 17.99 -17.65
CA LEU A 535 -18.78 18.79 -17.97
C LEU A 535 -19.63 19.03 -16.72
N GLU A 536 -20.17 20.23 -16.60
CA GLU A 536 -21.27 20.55 -15.71
C GLU A 536 -22.56 20.65 -16.57
N ILE A 537 -23.60 19.90 -16.22
CA ILE A 537 -24.82 19.75 -17.02
C ILE A 537 -26.06 20.18 -16.27
N SER A 538 -27.11 20.55 -17.03
CA SER A 538 -28.44 20.82 -16.54
C SER A 538 -29.48 20.52 -17.64
N PRO A 539 -30.51 19.71 -17.40
CA PRO A 539 -30.87 19.02 -16.13
C PRO A 539 -29.92 17.88 -15.76
N GLU A 540 -30.19 17.25 -14.60
CA GLU A 540 -29.41 16.14 -14.06
C GLU A 540 -29.31 14.97 -15.05
N PHE A 541 -28.16 14.29 -15.06
CA PHE A 541 -27.91 13.13 -15.92
C PHE A 541 -28.73 11.92 -15.50
N ALA A 542 -29.55 11.43 -16.39
CA ALA A 542 -30.43 10.28 -16.16
C ALA A 542 -29.82 8.92 -16.53
N GLY A 543 -28.59 8.89 -17.04
CA GLY A 543 -27.91 7.66 -17.47
C GLY A 543 -26.97 7.06 -16.42
N ASP A 544 -26.51 5.85 -16.68
CA ASP A 544 -25.57 5.12 -15.83
C ASP A 544 -24.11 5.37 -16.22
N THR A 545 -23.19 5.14 -15.27
CA THR A 545 -21.76 5.08 -15.55
C THR A 545 -21.48 3.93 -16.54
N GLY A 546 -20.69 4.20 -17.59
CA GLY A 546 -20.45 3.30 -18.71
C GLY A 546 -21.38 3.51 -19.90
N SER A 547 -22.42 4.37 -19.80
CA SER A 547 -23.25 4.73 -20.95
C SER A 547 -22.49 5.59 -21.96
N VAL A 548 -22.82 5.43 -23.24
CA VAL A 548 -22.26 6.26 -24.31
C VAL A 548 -23.17 7.44 -24.58
N VAL A 549 -22.58 8.63 -24.67
CA VAL A 549 -23.28 9.89 -24.96
C VAL A 549 -22.64 10.59 -26.17
N LYS A 550 -23.45 11.32 -26.91
CA LYS A 550 -23.02 12.19 -28.00
C LYS A 550 -22.91 13.63 -27.52
N ILE A 551 -21.78 14.28 -27.79
CA ILE A 551 -21.53 15.66 -27.37
C ILE A 551 -21.26 16.54 -28.58
N GLN A 552 -21.86 17.70 -28.55
CA GLN A 552 -21.66 18.76 -29.54
C GLN A 552 -21.19 20.04 -28.86
N PHE A 553 -20.36 20.80 -29.56
CA PHE A 553 -19.82 22.10 -29.11
C PHE A 553 -20.25 23.21 -30.05
N PRO A 554 -21.42 23.83 -29.83
CA PRO A 554 -22.01 24.81 -30.77
C PRO A 554 -21.12 26.02 -31.09
N ARG A 555 -20.21 26.38 -30.16
CA ARG A 555 -19.30 27.52 -30.34
C ARG A 555 -17.94 27.18 -30.93
N LEU A 556 -17.55 25.89 -30.91
CA LEU A 556 -16.24 25.44 -31.38
C LEU A 556 -16.30 24.90 -32.81
N THR A 557 -17.47 24.49 -33.26
CA THR A 557 -17.66 23.99 -34.62
C THR A 557 -18.37 25.04 -35.47
N SER A 558 -17.95 25.22 -36.72
CA SER A 558 -18.64 26.12 -37.66
C SER A 558 -20.03 25.55 -37.98
N LYS A 559 -21.00 26.47 -38.20
CA LYS A 559 -22.40 26.14 -38.48
C LYS A 559 -22.66 25.11 -39.58
N SER A 560 -21.66 24.79 -40.40
CA SER A 560 -21.75 23.85 -41.55
C SER A 560 -21.29 22.42 -41.25
N ALA A 561 -20.68 22.14 -40.09
CA ALA A 561 -20.21 20.81 -39.72
C ALA A 561 -20.41 20.53 -38.22
N THR A 562 -21.63 20.11 -37.86
CA THR A 562 -21.89 19.63 -36.49
C THR A 562 -21.22 18.28 -36.29
N ILE A 563 -20.03 18.30 -35.74
CA ILE A 563 -19.32 17.05 -35.39
C ILE A 563 -19.90 16.53 -34.08
N SER A 564 -20.65 15.44 -34.15
CA SER A 564 -21.10 14.69 -32.97
C SER A 564 -19.96 13.79 -32.50
N MET A 565 -19.58 13.93 -31.24
CA MET A 565 -18.46 13.22 -30.63
C MET A 565 -18.96 12.22 -29.60
N ASN A 566 -18.57 10.96 -29.73
CA ASN A 566 -19.00 9.89 -28.85
C ASN A 566 -18.07 9.76 -27.62
N TYR A 567 -18.68 9.82 -26.47
CA TYR A 567 -18.00 9.70 -25.17
C TYR A 567 -18.68 8.67 -24.28
N GLU A 568 -17.89 7.96 -23.50
CA GLU A 568 -18.32 7.07 -22.42
C GLU A 568 -18.30 7.81 -21.10
N VAL A 569 -19.35 7.67 -20.30
CA VAL A 569 -19.45 8.25 -18.95
C VAL A 569 -18.62 7.41 -17.98
N ILE A 570 -17.50 7.94 -17.54
CA ILE A 570 -16.60 7.26 -16.61
C ILE A 570 -17.01 7.47 -15.16
N HIS A 571 -17.52 8.65 -14.83
CA HIS A 571 -17.96 8.99 -13.48
C HIS A 571 -19.00 10.11 -13.53
N HIS A 572 -20.02 9.98 -12.69
CA HIS A 572 -21.04 10.99 -12.46
C HIS A 572 -21.03 11.41 -10.99
N ASN A 573 -20.85 12.69 -10.73
CA ASN A 573 -21.04 13.29 -9.42
C ASN A 573 -22.43 13.96 -9.38
N ALA A 574 -23.40 13.25 -8.83
CA ALA A 574 -24.80 13.69 -8.77
C ALA A 574 -24.97 14.98 -7.95
N ASP A 575 -24.22 15.17 -6.86
CA ASP A 575 -24.36 16.35 -5.98
C ASP A 575 -24.03 17.67 -6.68
N ARG A 576 -23.17 17.61 -7.72
CA ARG A 576 -22.71 18.79 -8.47
C ARG A 576 -23.08 18.76 -9.95
N ASN A 577 -23.82 17.76 -10.40
CA ASN A 577 -24.13 17.51 -11.81
C ASN A 577 -22.91 17.52 -12.74
N ILE A 578 -21.80 16.94 -12.27
CA ILE A 578 -20.55 16.89 -13.02
C ILE A 578 -20.35 15.51 -13.62
N LEU A 579 -20.12 15.46 -14.93
CA LEU A 579 -19.75 14.27 -15.68
C LEU A 579 -18.26 14.27 -16.02
N HIS A 580 -17.63 13.13 -15.81
CA HIS A 580 -16.29 12.81 -16.33
C HIS A 580 -16.43 11.81 -17.47
N LEU A 581 -15.97 12.20 -18.63
CA LEU A 581 -16.17 11.50 -19.89
C LEU A 581 -14.83 11.13 -20.52
N LYS A 582 -14.82 9.99 -21.24
CA LYS A 582 -13.70 9.51 -22.05
C LYS A 582 -14.18 9.23 -23.46
N ALA A 583 -13.44 9.69 -24.48
CA ALA A 583 -13.76 9.36 -25.87
C ALA A 583 -13.78 7.85 -26.08
N VAL A 584 -14.83 7.34 -26.72
CA VAL A 584 -15.01 5.90 -26.99
C VAL A 584 -13.75 5.33 -27.65
N GLU A 585 -13.37 4.11 -27.33
CA GLU A 585 -12.20 3.47 -27.93
C GLU A 585 -12.43 3.10 -29.41
N GLY A 586 -11.36 2.99 -30.18
CA GLY A 586 -11.45 2.68 -31.61
C GLY A 586 -11.87 3.86 -32.50
N GLU A 587 -12.52 3.55 -33.65
CA GLU A 587 -12.94 4.53 -34.65
C GLU A 587 -14.05 5.46 -34.18
N ALA A 588 -14.97 4.96 -33.34
CA ALA A 588 -16.12 5.73 -32.86
C ALA A 588 -15.72 7.01 -32.06
N GLY A 589 -14.57 7.01 -31.39
CA GLY A 589 -14.06 8.17 -30.69
C GLY A 589 -12.90 8.89 -31.43
N ALA A 590 -12.53 8.45 -32.63
CA ALA A 590 -11.40 9.02 -33.37
C ALA A 590 -11.63 10.50 -33.72
N ALA A 591 -12.84 10.85 -34.12
CA ALA A 591 -13.23 12.22 -34.45
C ALA A 591 -13.04 13.17 -33.25
N ALA A 592 -13.44 12.77 -32.05
CA ALA A 592 -13.27 13.53 -30.82
C ALA A 592 -11.77 13.75 -30.51
N ARG A 593 -10.97 12.67 -30.54
CA ARG A 593 -9.53 12.76 -30.29
C ARG A 593 -8.81 13.65 -31.30
N GLN A 594 -9.15 13.54 -32.59
CA GLN A 594 -8.54 14.35 -33.64
C GLN A 594 -8.90 15.83 -33.48
N PHE A 595 -10.19 16.13 -33.19
CA PHE A 595 -10.67 17.49 -32.98
C PHE A 595 -9.90 18.15 -31.82
N PHE A 596 -9.89 17.54 -30.64
CA PHE A 596 -9.23 18.14 -29.47
C PHE A 596 -7.71 18.17 -29.57
N ASN A 597 -7.08 17.19 -30.22
CA ASN A 597 -5.66 17.24 -30.51
C ASN A 597 -5.30 18.45 -31.38
N THR A 598 -6.09 18.74 -32.40
CA THR A 598 -5.91 19.89 -33.30
C THR A 598 -6.15 21.20 -32.56
N LEU A 599 -7.27 21.31 -31.83
CA LEU A 599 -7.63 22.49 -31.05
C LEU A 599 -6.58 22.83 -29.99
N ILE A 600 -6.11 21.83 -29.23
CA ILE A 600 -5.06 22.00 -28.21
C ILE A 600 -3.74 22.44 -28.86
N LYS A 601 -3.32 21.80 -29.96
CA LYS A 601 -2.09 22.16 -30.67
C LYS A 601 -2.09 23.61 -31.19
N GLN A 602 -3.21 24.04 -31.74
CA GLN A 602 -3.35 25.40 -32.32
C GLN A 602 -3.41 26.49 -31.24
N ASN A 603 -3.97 26.18 -30.06
CA ASN A 603 -4.23 27.14 -28.99
C ASN A 603 -3.36 26.92 -27.73
N LYS A 604 -2.28 26.15 -27.81
CA LYS A 604 -1.47 25.74 -26.67
C LYS A 604 -0.92 26.90 -25.82
N GLN A 605 -0.67 28.05 -26.43
CA GLN A 605 -0.15 29.25 -25.74
C GLN A 605 -1.24 30.01 -24.98
N SER A 606 -2.50 29.91 -25.41
CA SER A 606 -3.64 30.62 -24.82
C SER A 606 -4.47 29.80 -23.85
N LEU A 607 -4.42 28.44 -23.99
CA LEU A 607 -5.11 27.55 -23.10
C LEU A 607 -4.37 27.44 -21.76
N LYS A 608 -5.07 27.76 -20.68
CA LYS A 608 -4.55 27.55 -19.33
C LYS A 608 -4.65 26.07 -18.96
N THR A 609 -3.57 25.50 -18.47
CA THR A 609 -3.60 24.14 -17.91
C THR A 609 -4.48 24.11 -16.66
N TYR A 610 -5.21 23.00 -16.48
CA TYR A 610 -6.00 22.84 -15.27
C TYR A 610 -5.07 22.80 -14.04
N PRO A 611 -5.35 23.52 -12.94
CA PRO A 611 -4.43 23.69 -11.81
C PRO A 611 -3.96 22.38 -11.14
N GLU A 612 -4.71 21.30 -11.34
CA GLU A 612 -4.36 19.97 -10.81
C GLU A 612 -3.45 19.16 -11.75
N GLU A 613 -3.01 19.73 -12.90
CA GLU A 613 -2.22 19.00 -13.86
C GLU A 613 -0.72 19.08 -13.64
N GLU A 614 -0.11 17.95 -13.89
CA GLU A 614 1.32 17.77 -13.78
C GLU A 614 2.02 18.49 -14.94
N GLU A 615 2.82 19.52 -14.67
CA GLU A 615 3.71 20.13 -15.66
C GLU A 615 4.69 19.12 -16.27
N THR A 616 4.97 18.05 -15.51
CA THR A 616 5.80 16.92 -15.92
C THR A 616 4.99 15.66 -15.69
N PRO A 617 4.53 14.95 -16.73
CA PRO A 617 3.79 13.70 -16.60
C PRO A 617 4.57 12.67 -15.77
N GLY A 618 3.86 12.02 -14.83
CA GLY A 618 4.45 11.00 -13.96
C GLY A 618 5.05 11.52 -12.65
N ILE A 619 5.07 12.84 -12.40
CA ILE A 619 5.66 13.38 -11.17
C ILE A 619 4.85 12.96 -9.93
N GLY A 620 3.52 12.95 -10.00
CA GLY A 620 2.67 12.52 -8.89
C GLY A 620 2.92 11.05 -8.52
N HIS A 621 3.07 10.18 -9.52
CA HIS A 621 3.44 8.78 -9.31
C HIS A 621 4.85 8.65 -8.69
N ALA A 622 5.83 9.41 -9.20
CA ALA A 622 7.17 9.43 -8.65
C ALA A 622 7.21 9.85 -7.17
N LEU A 623 6.53 10.95 -6.85
CA LEU A 623 6.41 11.44 -5.46
C LEU A 623 5.68 10.43 -4.56
N ARG A 624 4.67 9.72 -5.07
CA ARG A 624 4.00 8.64 -4.35
C ARG A 624 4.97 7.51 -4.01
N CYS A 625 5.77 7.04 -4.98
CA CYS A 625 6.75 5.98 -4.76
C CYS A 625 7.79 6.36 -3.70
N ILE A 626 8.27 7.61 -3.75
CA ILE A 626 9.20 8.12 -2.73
C ILE A 626 8.51 8.15 -1.37
N ASN A 627 7.32 8.76 -1.27
CA ASN A 627 6.60 8.87 0.01
C ASN A 627 6.31 7.49 0.63
N ALA A 628 5.94 6.50 -0.16
CA ALA A 628 5.68 5.15 0.32
C ALA A 628 6.91 4.52 1.00
N ARG A 629 8.13 4.79 0.48
CA ARG A 629 9.39 4.31 1.07
C ARG A 629 9.82 5.06 2.33
N HIS A 630 9.21 6.21 2.63
CA HIS A 630 9.55 7.09 3.75
C HIS A 630 8.41 7.27 4.75
N THR A 631 7.47 6.31 4.84
CA THR A 631 6.33 6.38 5.77
C THR A 631 6.80 6.68 7.20
N PRO A 632 6.36 7.80 7.82
CA PRO A 632 6.92 8.26 9.09
C PRO A 632 6.41 7.52 10.31
N ASN A 633 5.20 6.96 10.25
CA ASN A 633 4.51 6.38 11.39
C ASN A 633 4.37 4.87 11.24
N PHE A 634 4.25 4.19 12.37
CA PHE A 634 3.77 2.81 12.39
C PHE A 634 2.29 2.80 12.02
N ALA A 635 1.91 1.89 11.13
CA ALA A 635 0.51 1.67 10.78
C ALA A 635 0.22 0.18 10.57
N PHE A 636 -1.02 -0.24 10.80
CA PHE A 636 -1.46 -1.59 10.49
C PHE A 636 -2.89 -1.63 10.00
N LEU A 637 -3.20 -2.70 9.29
CA LEU A 637 -4.51 -2.94 8.70
C LEU A 637 -5.34 -3.85 9.58
N LEU A 638 -6.63 -3.65 9.56
CA LEU A 638 -7.63 -4.48 10.20
C LEU A 638 -8.47 -5.17 9.12
N ALA A 639 -8.41 -6.49 9.08
CA ALA A 639 -9.24 -7.31 8.23
C ALA A 639 -10.58 -7.63 8.92
N LYS A 640 -11.67 -7.57 8.16
CA LYS A 640 -13.00 -7.92 8.64
C LYS A 640 -13.22 -9.43 8.48
N THR A 641 -13.38 -10.13 9.60
CA THR A 641 -13.71 -11.55 9.67
C THR A 641 -15.10 -11.68 10.29
N GLY A 642 -16.12 -11.83 9.44
CA GLY A 642 -17.52 -11.79 9.92
C GLY A 642 -17.88 -10.42 10.50
N VAL A 643 -18.18 -10.37 11.81
CA VAL A 643 -18.53 -9.13 12.55
C VAL A 643 -17.29 -8.48 13.18
N ARG A 644 -16.21 -9.22 13.36
CA ARG A 644 -14.98 -8.79 14.07
C ARG A 644 -13.98 -8.15 13.11
N TYR A 645 -13.11 -7.32 13.67
CA TYR A 645 -11.96 -6.75 13.00
C TYR A 645 -10.69 -7.32 13.66
N GLU A 646 -9.88 -7.98 12.85
CA GLU A 646 -8.65 -8.64 13.29
C GLU A 646 -7.42 -7.97 12.67
N PRO A 647 -6.31 -7.84 13.39
CA PRO A 647 -5.10 -7.25 12.85
C PRO A 647 -4.49 -8.16 11.77
N ASP A 648 -4.06 -7.57 10.64
CA ASP A 648 -3.57 -8.32 9.48
C ASP A 648 -2.10 -8.03 9.16
N THR A 649 -1.79 -6.86 8.66
CA THR A 649 -0.46 -6.51 8.15
C THR A 649 -0.06 -5.13 8.66
N ALA A 650 1.17 -4.99 9.15
CA ALA A 650 1.74 -3.72 9.58
C ALA A 650 2.73 -3.15 8.55
N VAL A 651 2.84 -1.83 8.54
CA VAL A 651 3.88 -1.08 7.83
C VAL A 651 4.70 -0.32 8.84
N TYR A 652 6.02 -0.52 8.81
CA TYR A 652 6.93 0.18 9.69
C TYR A 652 8.35 0.20 9.13
N GLN A 653 8.97 1.38 9.13
CA GLN A 653 10.30 1.57 8.57
C GLN A 653 11.37 2.04 9.58
N ASN A 654 10.96 2.45 10.78
CA ASN A 654 11.85 2.98 11.81
C ASN A 654 12.52 1.87 12.62
N LYS A 655 13.66 1.37 12.15
CA LYS A 655 14.47 0.43 12.92
C LYS A 655 15.34 1.21 13.95
N GLY A 656 15.48 0.66 15.16
CA GLY A 656 16.39 1.19 16.18
C GLY A 656 15.83 2.30 17.08
N THR A 657 14.53 2.57 17.05
CA THR A 657 13.86 3.49 17.99
C THR A 657 13.19 2.73 19.14
N VAL A 658 12.96 3.41 20.29
CA VAL A 658 12.26 2.81 21.45
C VAL A 658 10.86 2.31 21.08
N PRO A 659 10.03 3.04 20.32
CA PRO A 659 8.77 2.50 19.81
C PRO A 659 8.93 1.22 18.97
N CYS A 660 10.00 1.11 18.17
CA CYS A 660 10.29 -0.10 17.40
C CYS A 660 10.57 -1.29 18.31
N HIS A 661 11.39 -1.09 19.35
CA HIS A 661 11.69 -2.15 20.33
C HIS A 661 10.44 -2.59 21.09
N LEU A 662 9.58 -1.65 21.49
CA LEU A 662 8.29 -1.93 22.12
C LEU A 662 7.42 -2.81 21.21
N LEU A 663 7.25 -2.41 19.94
CA LEU A 663 6.43 -3.16 18.97
C LEU A 663 7.03 -4.53 18.61
N SER A 664 8.35 -4.68 18.67
CA SER A 664 9.06 -5.94 18.40
C SER A 664 9.18 -6.84 19.63
N HIS A 665 8.73 -6.38 20.81
CA HIS A 665 8.83 -7.15 22.05
C HIS A 665 8.05 -8.47 21.94
N ALA A 666 8.71 -9.58 22.27
CA ALA A 666 8.18 -10.94 22.13
C ALA A 666 7.69 -11.32 20.72
N ALA A 667 8.15 -10.63 19.68
CA ALA A 667 7.85 -10.94 18.29
C ALA A 667 9.09 -11.51 17.58
N SER A 668 8.87 -12.41 16.61
CA SER A 668 9.94 -12.91 15.74
C SER A 668 10.36 -11.88 14.69
N GLN A 669 11.43 -12.16 13.98
CA GLN A 669 11.96 -11.29 12.93
C GLN A 669 10.89 -10.92 11.88
N ASN A 670 10.79 -9.66 11.49
CA ASN A 670 9.79 -9.11 10.57
C ASN A 670 8.32 -9.25 11.05
N ARG A 671 8.11 -9.30 12.37
CA ARG A 671 6.78 -9.26 12.98
C ARG A 671 6.75 -8.23 14.11
N VAL A 672 5.55 -7.79 14.45
CA VAL A 672 5.30 -6.89 15.59
C VAL A 672 4.18 -7.45 16.45
N ASN A 673 4.25 -7.15 17.73
CA ASN A 673 3.24 -7.52 18.70
C ASN A 673 2.45 -6.28 19.12
N ILE A 674 1.17 -6.27 18.79
CA ILE A 674 0.25 -5.17 19.08
C ILE A 674 -0.79 -5.53 20.14
N GLU A 675 -0.53 -6.60 20.92
CA GLU A 675 -1.43 -7.10 21.97
C GLU A 675 -1.81 -6.01 22.99
N PHE A 676 -0.90 -5.09 23.29
CA PHE A 676 -1.14 -4.00 24.24
C PHE A 676 -2.28 -3.06 23.82
N LEU A 677 -2.65 -2.98 22.55
CA LEU A 677 -3.80 -2.23 22.05
C LEU A 677 -5.14 -2.96 22.24
N TYR A 678 -5.08 -4.25 22.54
CA TYR A 678 -6.25 -5.12 22.76
C TYR A 678 -6.45 -5.54 24.22
N ARG A 679 -5.53 -5.14 25.11
CA ARG A 679 -5.66 -5.45 26.55
C ARG A 679 -6.65 -4.52 27.23
N ASP A 680 -7.59 -5.14 27.94
CA ASP A 680 -8.47 -4.47 28.90
C ASP A 680 -7.97 -4.74 30.32
N ARG A 681 -7.53 -3.70 31.01
CA ARG A 681 -7.10 -3.80 32.41
C ARG A 681 -8.15 -3.31 33.42
N GLN A 682 -9.25 -2.68 32.96
CA GLN A 682 -10.23 -2.03 33.81
C GLN A 682 -11.68 -2.40 33.45
N GLN A 683 -11.94 -3.55 32.84
CA GLN A 683 -13.27 -3.98 32.36
C GLN A 683 -13.89 -3.07 31.28
N GLU A 684 -13.11 -2.15 30.70
CA GLU A 684 -13.53 -1.36 29.54
C GLU A 684 -13.24 -2.13 28.24
N SER A 685 -14.02 -1.89 27.20
CA SER A 685 -13.79 -2.50 25.90
C SER A 685 -12.40 -2.10 25.37
N PRO A 686 -11.62 -3.04 24.79
CA PRO A 686 -10.31 -2.75 24.19
C PRO A 686 -10.36 -1.55 23.25
N LEU A 687 -9.31 -0.73 23.24
CA LEU A 687 -9.23 0.51 22.45
C LEU A 687 -9.68 0.33 21.00
N ILE A 688 -9.15 -0.68 20.30
CA ILE A 688 -9.48 -0.93 18.89
C ILE A 688 -10.96 -1.27 18.71
N THR A 689 -11.51 -2.13 19.59
CA THR A 689 -12.90 -2.58 19.49
C THR A 689 -13.88 -1.43 19.76
N SER A 690 -13.62 -0.62 20.79
CA SER A 690 -14.45 0.53 21.12
C SER A 690 -14.41 1.60 20.03
N SER A 691 -13.23 1.89 19.52
CA SER A 691 -13.03 2.88 18.43
C SER A 691 -13.75 2.48 17.14
N ILE A 692 -13.72 1.20 16.76
CA ILE A 692 -14.43 0.73 15.56
C ILE A 692 -15.96 0.85 15.74
N LYS A 693 -16.48 0.62 16.94
CA LYS A 693 -17.91 0.87 17.22
C LYS A 693 -18.27 2.34 16.98
N THR A 694 -17.46 3.26 17.52
CA THR A 694 -17.65 4.70 17.33
C THR A 694 -17.57 5.10 15.86
N LEU A 695 -16.55 4.61 15.11
CA LEU A 695 -16.40 4.86 13.68
C LEU A 695 -17.60 4.44 12.84
N LYS A 696 -18.25 3.33 13.19
CA LYS A 696 -19.45 2.85 12.48
C LYS A 696 -20.68 3.72 12.71
N ILE A 697 -20.73 4.41 13.86
CA ILE A 697 -21.85 5.29 14.23
C ILE A 697 -21.63 6.69 13.67
N ASP A 698 -20.45 7.26 13.92
CA ASP A 698 -20.18 8.69 13.66
C ASP A 698 -19.52 8.95 12.32
N HIS A 699 -19.00 7.93 11.63
CA HIS A 699 -18.24 8.01 10.39
C HIS A 699 -17.06 9.00 10.41
N GLN A 700 -16.64 9.43 11.61
CA GLN A 700 -15.52 10.33 11.83
C GLN A 700 -14.30 9.55 12.33
N LEU A 701 -13.10 9.99 11.94
CA LEU A 701 -11.88 9.39 12.44
C LEU A 701 -11.77 9.48 13.97
N VAL A 702 -11.29 8.42 14.61
CA VAL A 702 -11.06 8.39 16.05
C VAL A 702 -9.62 8.74 16.36
N ARG A 703 -9.39 9.68 17.26
CA ARG A 703 -8.08 10.08 17.79
C ARG A 703 -8.05 9.86 19.30
N GLU A 704 -7.08 9.07 19.78
CA GLU A 704 -6.87 8.83 21.22
C GLU A 704 -5.38 9.00 21.55
N GLU A 705 -5.09 9.53 22.72
CA GLU A 705 -3.72 9.63 23.26
C GLU A 705 -3.47 8.43 24.18
N LEU A 706 -2.44 7.64 23.87
CA LEU A 706 -2.06 6.43 24.58
C LEU A 706 -0.66 6.62 25.18
N LEU A 707 -0.55 6.55 26.51
CA LEU A 707 0.67 6.58 27.27
C LEU A 707 1.09 5.15 27.60
N VAL A 708 2.34 4.81 27.41
CA VAL A 708 2.86 3.45 27.59
C VAL A 708 4.13 3.47 28.43
N ALA A 709 4.13 2.69 29.50
CA ALA A 709 5.35 2.35 30.19
C ALA A 709 5.93 1.07 29.59
N TYR A 710 7.21 1.10 29.23
CA TYR A 710 7.91 0.00 28.57
C TYR A 710 9.14 -0.43 29.34
N GLU A 711 9.16 -1.65 29.83
CA GLU A 711 10.26 -2.29 30.55
C GLU A 711 10.88 -3.40 29.67
N PRO A 712 11.99 -3.13 28.94
CA PRO A 712 12.57 -4.09 27.99
C PRO A 712 13.04 -5.41 28.61
N THR A 713 13.36 -5.42 29.90
CA THR A 713 13.91 -6.55 30.65
C THR A 713 12.85 -7.55 31.09
N ALA A 714 11.59 -7.14 31.16
CA ALA A 714 10.49 -8.00 31.56
C ALA A 714 10.17 -9.02 30.46
N LYS A 715 10.04 -10.30 30.83
CA LYS A 715 9.77 -11.40 29.89
C LYS A 715 8.31 -11.46 29.44
N GLU A 716 7.39 -11.21 30.37
CA GLU A 716 5.97 -11.25 30.09
C GLU A 716 5.51 -9.92 29.50
N ILE A 717 4.87 -9.98 28.35
CA ILE A 717 4.39 -8.76 27.65
C ILE A 717 3.47 -7.90 28.53
N GLY A 718 2.71 -8.52 29.46
CA GLY A 718 1.83 -7.82 30.39
C GLY A 718 2.54 -6.99 31.43
N GLN A 719 3.77 -7.36 31.77
CA GLN A 719 4.63 -6.61 32.69
C GLN A 719 5.54 -5.65 31.90
N ALA A 720 5.99 -6.11 30.71
CA ALA A 720 6.87 -5.32 29.84
C ALA A 720 6.20 -4.07 29.27
N ILE A 721 4.91 -4.16 28.88
CA ILE A 721 4.19 -3.08 28.21
C ILE A 721 2.91 -2.77 28.98
N ILE A 722 2.83 -1.57 29.58
CA ILE A 722 1.69 -1.11 30.34
C ILE A 722 1.07 0.10 29.63
N PRO A 723 0.01 -0.11 28.82
CA PRO A 723 -0.70 0.98 28.15
C PRO A 723 -1.72 1.62 29.10
N LYS A 724 -1.94 2.93 28.94
CA LYS A 724 -2.98 3.68 29.61
C LYS A 724 -3.45 4.84 28.72
N LEU A 725 -4.76 4.93 28.48
CA LEU A 725 -5.35 6.04 27.72
C LEU A 725 -5.31 7.33 28.52
N ASP A 726 -5.20 8.47 27.85
CA ASP A 726 -5.20 9.79 28.49
C ASP A 726 -6.43 10.00 29.39
N LYS A 727 -7.60 9.59 28.96
CA LYS A 727 -8.87 9.68 29.70
C LYS A 727 -8.96 8.80 30.95
N GLN A 728 -8.06 7.85 31.12
CA GLN A 728 -8.01 6.95 32.29
C GLN A 728 -7.21 7.54 33.46
N PHE A 729 -6.61 8.71 33.29
CA PHE A 729 -5.92 9.41 34.37
C PHE A 729 -6.85 10.42 35.05
N ALA A 730 -6.80 10.46 36.39
CA ALA A 730 -7.61 11.38 37.15
C ALA A 730 -7.23 12.85 36.92
N ASN A 731 -5.93 13.13 36.77
CA ASN A 731 -5.39 14.49 36.58
C ASN A 731 -3.96 14.44 36.00
N ASP A 732 -3.40 15.62 35.72
CA ASP A 732 -2.05 15.75 35.16
C ASP A 732 -0.95 15.31 36.14
N GLU A 733 -1.18 15.34 37.45
CA GLU A 733 -0.22 14.88 38.46
C GLU A 733 -0.09 13.35 38.40
N SER A 734 -1.19 12.62 38.28
CA SER A 734 -1.20 11.17 38.12
C SER A 734 -0.52 10.74 36.80
N LYS A 735 -0.66 11.53 35.70
CA LYS A 735 0.08 11.31 34.45
C LYS A 735 1.58 11.50 34.68
N LYS A 736 1.98 12.59 35.35
CA LYS A 736 3.38 12.87 35.63
C LYS A 736 4.04 11.78 36.47
N THR A 737 3.32 11.25 37.47
CA THR A 737 3.78 10.11 38.27
C THR A 737 4.00 8.88 37.37
N PHE A 738 3.03 8.53 36.54
CA PHE A 738 3.13 7.41 35.60
C PHE A 738 4.34 7.57 34.65
N ILE A 739 4.55 8.76 34.09
CA ILE A 739 5.70 9.07 33.21
C ILE A 739 7.01 8.87 33.97
N SER A 740 7.12 9.41 35.20
CA SER A 740 8.34 9.32 36.03
C SER A 740 8.66 7.87 36.38
N GLU A 741 7.67 7.08 36.75
CA GLU A 741 7.80 5.65 37.02
C GLU A 741 8.24 4.87 35.78
N ALA A 742 7.67 5.16 34.61
CA ALA A 742 8.02 4.52 33.35
C ALA A 742 9.50 4.79 33.00
N ILE A 743 9.97 6.04 33.10
CA ILE A 743 11.37 6.42 32.84
C ILE A 743 12.32 5.78 33.87
N SER A 744 11.89 5.62 35.12
CA SER A 744 12.75 5.02 36.15
C SER A 744 12.96 3.52 35.97
N LYS A 745 11.96 2.80 35.45
CA LYS A 745 12.00 1.34 35.23
C LYS A 745 12.47 0.94 33.84
N GLY A 746 12.35 1.85 32.86
CA GLY A 746 12.69 1.57 31.49
C GLY A 746 12.50 2.78 30.59
N HIS A 747 11.48 2.74 29.74
CA HIS A 747 11.15 3.82 28.80
C HIS A 747 9.70 4.25 28.94
N PHE A 748 9.46 5.53 28.76
CA PHE A 748 8.15 6.09 28.49
C PHE A 748 7.96 6.25 26.99
N VAL A 749 6.79 5.85 26.47
CA VAL A 749 6.38 6.04 25.06
C VAL A 749 4.98 6.62 25.05
N ALA A 750 4.73 7.59 24.17
CA ALA A 750 3.40 8.15 23.97
C ALA A 750 3.03 8.08 22.48
N PHE A 751 1.82 7.58 22.20
CA PHE A 751 1.28 7.52 20.85
C PHE A 751 -0.02 8.33 20.75
N GLN A 752 -0.15 9.07 19.65
CA GLN A 752 -1.48 9.41 19.18
C GLN A 752 -1.96 8.26 18.28
N VAL A 753 -3.03 7.60 18.68
CA VAL A 753 -3.65 6.51 17.93
C VAL A 753 -4.74 7.09 17.04
N LEU A 754 -4.59 6.91 15.74
CA LEU A 754 -5.56 7.34 14.73
C LEU A 754 -6.18 6.12 14.07
N ILE A 755 -7.50 6.01 14.10
CA ILE A 755 -8.23 4.88 13.49
C ILE A 755 -9.21 5.43 12.46
N THR A 756 -9.17 4.85 11.25
CA THR A 756 -10.03 5.24 10.13
C THR A 756 -10.59 4.02 9.42
N LEU A 757 -11.80 4.13 8.86
CA LEU A 757 -12.31 3.14 7.93
C LEU A 757 -11.57 3.29 6.58
N THR A 758 -11.33 2.17 5.92
CA THR A 758 -10.73 2.14 4.59
C THR A 758 -11.79 2.22 3.51
N GLY A 759 -11.43 2.79 2.36
CA GLY A 759 -12.26 2.79 1.16
C GLY A 759 -12.28 1.42 0.44
N LYS A 760 -12.90 1.38 -0.73
CA LYS A 760 -12.85 0.21 -1.62
C LYS A 760 -11.45 0.07 -2.24
N PRO A 761 -10.97 -1.18 -2.50
CA PRO A 761 -9.68 -1.40 -3.13
C PRO A 761 -9.70 -0.98 -4.60
N ASP A 762 -8.59 -0.41 -5.07
CA ASP A 762 -8.32 -0.21 -6.49
C ASP A 762 -7.63 -1.47 -7.06
N LEU A 763 -8.42 -2.39 -7.60
CA LEU A 763 -7.89 -3.61 -8.19
C LEU A 763 -7.16 -3.37 -9.52
N ALA A 764 -7.42 -2.26 -10.22
CA ALA A 764 -6.76 -1.97 -11.49
C ALA A 764 -5.24 -1.88 -11.32
N MET A 765 -4.78 -1.36 -10.20
CA MET A 765 -3.36 -1.30 -9.83
C MET A 765 -2.71 -2.67 -9.63
N LEU A 766 -3.50 -3.67 -9.21
CA LEU A 766 -3.03 -5.03 -8.88
C LEU A 766 -3.35 -6.04 -9.99
N GLN A 767 -4.14 -5.65 -11.00
CA GLN A 767 -4.71 -6.56 -11.97
C GLN A 767 -3.65 -7.35 -12.75
N ALA A 768 -2.55 -6.71 -13.10
CA ALA A 768 -1.46 -7.36 -13.84
C ALA A 768 -0.84 -8.50 -13.02
N GLU A 769 -0.48 -8.22 -11.75
CA GLU A 769 0.10 -9.21 -10.84
C GLU A 769 -0.91 -10.30 -10.47
N LEU A 770 -2.17 -9.95 -10.18
CA LEU A 770 -3.22 -10.93 -9.89
C LEU A 770 -3.46 -11.87 -11.08
N ASN A 771 -3.48 -11.35 -12.31
CA ASN A 771 -3.59 -12.15 -13.52
C ASN A 771 -2.39 -13.09 -13.68
N TYR A 772 -1.17 -12.59 -13.40
CA TYR A 772 0.04 -13.42 -13.46
C TYR A 772 -0.02 -14.55 -12.43
N VAL A 773 -0.37 -14.26 -11.17
CA VAL A 773 -0.55 -15.30 -10.13
C VAL A 773 -1.65 -16.28 -10.53
N SER A 774 -2.78 -15.79 -11.05
CA SER A 774 -3.91 -16.63 -11.45
C SER A 774 -3.56 -17.59 -12.60
N THR A 775 -2.58 -17.21 -13.45
CA THR A 775 -2.12 -18.07 -14.56
C THR A 775 -1.49 -19.37 -14.06
N TYR A 776 -0.79 -19.33 -12.93
CA TYR A 776 -0.08 -20.47 -12.37
C TYR A 776 -0.73 -21.07 -11.11
N ALA A 777 -1.47 -20.26 -10.35
CA ALA A 777 -2.08 -20.66 -9.08
C ALA A 777 -3.40 -19.91 -8.83
N LEU A 778 -4.47 -20.35 -9.47
CA LEU A 778 -5.79 -19.69 -9.39
C LEU A 778 -6.31 -19.56 -7.95
N HIS A 779 -6.16 -20.62 -7.15
CA HIS A 779 -6.60 -20.62 -5.75
C HIS A 779 -5.89 -19.53 -4.94
N ARG A 780 -4.58 -19.41 -5.11
CA ARG A 780 -3.79 -18.38 -4.42
C ARG A 780 -4.15 -16.95 -4.86
N ALA A 781 -4.48 -16.75 -6.15
CA ALA A 781 -4.97 -15.46 -6.63
C ALA A 781 -6.31 -15.09 -5.98
N LYS A 782 -7.20 -16.08 -5.84
CA LYS A 782 -8.49 -15.91 -5.17
C LYS A 782 -8.32 -15.56 -3.68
N GLU A 783 -7.47 -16.27 -2.96
CA GLU A 783 -7.14 -15.97 -1.56
C GLU A 783 -6.61 -14.53 -1.39
N LEU A 784 -5.76 -14.08 -2.33
CA LEU A 784 -5.25 -12.71 -2.31
C LEU A 784 -6.35 -11.67 -2.57
N GLU A 785 -7.22 -11.91 -3.55
CA GLU A 785 -8.36 -11.03 -3.81
C GLU A 785 -9.29 -10.96 -2.59
N GLU A 786 -9.58 -12.09 -1.95
CA GLU A 786 -10.39 -12.15 -0.72
C GLU A 786 -9.74 -11.36 0.41
N LYS A 787 -8.43 -11.51 0.56
CA LYS A 787 -7.66 -10.76 1.55
C LYS A 787 -7.70 -9.25 1.28
N ILE A 788 -7.55 -8.82 0.02
CA ILE A 788 -7.64 -7.41 -0.37
C ILE A 788 -9.01 -6.83 0.03
N TRP A 789 -10.09 -7.53 -0.28
CA TRP A 789 -11.45 -7.08 0.03
C TRP A 789 -11.82 -7.17 1.51
N SER A 790 -11.11 -7.97 2.29
CA SER A 790 -11.38 -8.10 3.73
C SER A 790 -10.91 -6.90 4.55
N ILE A 791 -10.00 -6.07 4.02
CA ILE A 791 -9.48 -4.91 4.74
C ILE A 791 -10.57 -3.85 4.91
N GLY A 792 -10.87 -3.50 6.17
CA GLY A 792 -11.97 -2.58 6.48
C GLY A 792 -11.58 -1.35 7.30
N ALA A 793 -10.39 -1.35 7.93
CA ALA A 793 -9.90 -0.20 8.68
C ALA A 793 -8.37 -0.14 8.71
N SER A 794 -7.82 1.05 8.97
CA SER A 794 -6.39 1.27 9.22
C SER A 794 -6.19 1.97 10.55
N VAL A 795 -5.10 1.62 11.22
CA VAL A 795 -4.66 2.19 12.49
C VAL A 795 -3.28 2.79 12.31
N HIS A 796 -3.09 4.05 12.70
CA HIS A 796 -1.81 4.74 12.70
C HIS A 796 -1.39 5.05 14.14
N LEU A 797 -0.17 4.70 14.51
CA LEU A 797 0.46 5.09 15.76
C LEU A 797 1.49 6.18 15.49
N ILE A 798 1.19 7.38 15.91
CA ILE A 798 2.05 8.55 15.76
C ILE A 798 2.83 8.71 17.05
N ASP A 799 4.14 8.54 17.00
CA ASP A 799 5.00 8.78 18.16
C ASP A 799 5.04 10.26 18.54
N MET A 800 4.52 10.58 19.70
CA MET A 800 4.54 11.92 20.32
C MET A 800 5.29 11.96 21.65
N THR A 801 6.12 10.98 21.92
CA THR A 801 6.84 10.81 23.19
C THR A 801 7.58 12.06 23.59
N GLN A 802 8.36 12.65 22.68
CA GLN A 802 9.15 13.84 22.97
C GLN A 802 8.26 15.05 23.26
N GLU A 803 7.15 15.21 22.53
CA GLU A 803 6.18 16.29 22.78
C GLU A 803 5.59 16.18 24.17
N VAL A 804 5.16 14.99 24.59
CA VAL A 804 4.59 14.75 25.92
C VAL A 804 5.62 15.05 27.01
N LEU A 805 6.85 14.57 26.86
CA LEU A 805 7.92 14.84 27.82
C LEU A 805 8.22 16.35 27.95
N MET A 806 8.31 17.09 26.83
CA MET A 806 8.50 18.56 26.85
C MET A 806 7.29 19.26 27.51
N ARG A 807 6.09 18.79 27.26
CA ARG A 807 4.84 19.31 27.83
C ARG A 807 4.84 19.20 29.35
N PHE A 808 5.32 18.09 29.89
CA PHE A 808 5.44 17.84 31.32
C PHE A 808 6.71 18.44 31.95
N GLY A 809 7.54 19.13 31.15
CA GLY A 809 8.69 19.90 31.68
C GLY A 809 9.94 19.08 31.92
N TYR A 810 10.07 17.90 31.30
CA TYR A 810 11.34 17.15 31.34
C TYR A 810 12.42 17.86 30.52
N ASP A 811 13.65 17.78 30.99
CA ASP A 811 14.81 18.36 30.33
C ASP A 811 15.29 17.55 29.13
N GLN A 812 16.07 18.15 28.25
CA GLN A 812 16.58 17.53 27.03
C GLN A 812 17.46 16.29 27.33
N ALA A 813 18.17 16.28 28.47
CA ALA A 813 19.01 15.16 28.88
C ALA A 813 18.15 13.92 29.22
N THR A 814 17.04 14.12 29.93
CA THR A 814 16.07 13.05 30.22
C THR A 814 15.37 12.56 28.97
N ILE A 815 14.97 13.47 28.07
CA ILE A 815 14.36 13.12 26.78
C ILE A 815 15.33 12.29 25.93
N ALA A 816 16.58 12.71 25.82
CA ALA A 816 17.62 12.00 25.08
C ALA A 816 17.89 10.62 25.67
N ARG A 817 17.95 10.49 27.01
CA ARG A 817 18.12 9.20 27.70
C ARG A 817 16.93 8.27 27.45
N ASN A 818 15.72 8.77 27.51
CA ASN A 818 14.51 7.98 27.22
C ASN A 818 14.44 7.50 25.76
N SER A 819 15.07 8.22 24.83
CA SER A 819 15.12 7.87 23.42
C SER A 819 16.27 6.91 23.07
N GLN A 820 17.26 6.73 23.94
CA GLN A 820 18.36 5.80 23.73
C GLN A 820 17.87 4.37 23.97
N VAL A 821 17.87 3.58 22.91
CA VAL A 821 17.69 2.15 23.03
C VAL A 821 18.83 1.62 23.88
N VAL A 822 18.54 1.13 25.08
CA VAL A 822 19.49 0.40 25.86
C VAL A 822 19.92 -0.78 25.01
N LYS A 823 21.15 -0.77 24.51
CA LYS A 823 21.82 -1.93 23.91
C LYS A 823 22.09 -2.98 24.99
N ALA A 824 21.05 -3.33 25.73
CA ALA A 824 21.06 -4.50 26.58
C ALA A 824 21.06 -5.66 25.59
N ASN A 825 22.17 -6.39 25.54
CA ASN A 825 22.34 -7.74 25.01
C ASN A 825 23.15 -7.96 23.73
N GLU A 826 23.87 -7.03 23.17
CA GLU A 826 25.01 -7.49 22.36
C GLU A 826 26.13 -8.12 23.24
N ALA A 827 26.33 -7.61 24.46
CA ALA A 827 27.25 -8.20 25.42
C ALA A 827 26.74 -9.52 25.99
N THR A 828 25.46 -9.64 26.35
CA THR A 828 24.86 -10.87 26.91
C THR A 828 24.68 -11.94 25.86
N ASN A 829 24.32 -11.61 24.62
CA ASN A 829 24.28 -12.57 23.50
C ASN A 829 25.67 -13.01 23.04
N ARG A 830 26.69 -12.19 23.14
CA ARG A 830 28.10 -12.63 22.95
C ARG A 830 28.56 -13.61 24.03
N ILE A 831 28.20 -13.35 25.29
CA ILE A 831 28.56 -14.23 26.42
C ILE A 831 27.79 -15.55 26.34
N GLN A 832 26.50 -15.50 25.93
CA GLN A 832 25.69 -16.71 25.76
C GLN A 832 26.06 -17.54 24.50
N LYS A 833 26.59 -16.91 23.44
CA LYS A 833 27.21 -17.61 22.30
C LYS A 833 28.61 -18.11 22.58
N MET A 834 29.27 -17.62 23.59
CA MET A 834 30.54 -18.16 24.06
C MET A 834 30.39 -19.28 25.10
N LEU A 835 29.22 -19.45 25.70
CA LEU A 835 28.91 -20.47 26.69
C LEU A 835 28.07 -21.66 26.14
N ASN A 836 27.59 -21.58 24.90
CA ASN A 836 27.02 -22.65 24.10
C ASN A 836 27.93 -22.96 22.91
#